data_5f64338a8776391bec070fa14132e936
#
_entry.id   5f64338a8776391bec070fa14132e936
#
_cell.length_a   1.000
_cell.length_b   1.000
_cell.length_c   1.000
_cell.angle_alpha   90.00
_cell.angle_beta   90.00
_cell.angle_gamma   90.00
#
_symmetry.space_group_name_H-M   'P 1'
#
loop_
_entity.id
_entity.type
_entity.pdbx_description
1 polymer ?
#
loop_
_entity_poly.entity_id
_entity_poly.type
_entity_poly.pdbx_seq_one_letter_code
_entity_poly.pdbx_strand_id
1 'polypeptide(L)'
;MKIIPSIVTFLFLIAAGTVSSPAQNATTVEPLLVYKALQDKDCRHWVDSVMDKLSFKEKVGQLFIYTIAPVNTKRNLELLREVIDTYKVGGLLFSGGKMQNQVELTNRAQRQAKVPLMITFDGEWGLAMRLRGMPVFPRNMVLGCIRDNRLLYEYGREVARQCRQIGVQVNFAPVADVNINPENPVINTRSFGEDPIQVADKVIAYASGLESGGVLSVCKHFPGHGDTDVDSHKALPVLPFTRERLDSVELYPFKEAIRAGLGGMMVGHLQVPVIEPIGGLPSSLSRNVVYDLLTDELAFKGLIFTDALAMKGVAGNGNVSLQALKAGNDMVLSPRNLKEEIPAVLEAIEKGELTREDIESKCRKVLTYKYVLGLKKKSYVQLSGLEQRINSPQTRDLVRRLNLAAITVLNNKNHILPLHTDKEQTIALLEVGDPGETDALAKQLSRYTSLARFSLRANQTEEENQRLRDSLSTYKRIIVAVSEQRLAPYQPFFAKFVPESPAIYLFFTPGKMMLQIQRAVAHASAVVLGHSYSSDVQRQVADVLFAKASADGQLSASLGELFPTGAGVTITPKTPLHFVPEEYGLSSAHLKRIDSIALDGIRQGAYPGCQVVVLKNGHIMFDKAFGTYTGKGSPRVESTNIYDLASLSKTTGTLLAIMKLYDKGRFNLTDKISDHLPFLQRTDKKDITIQEILYHQSGLPSWIPFYQEAIDKDSYDGRLFSARKDVHH
;
A
#
# COMPACT_ATOMS: atom_id res chain seq x y z
N MET A 1 19.75 -52.36 -2.97
CA MET A 1 19.32 -51.79 -1.70
C MET A 1 20.37 -50.77 -1.20
N LYS A 2 20.59 -49.70 -1.96
CA LYS A 2 21.60 -48.65 -1.66
C LYS A 2 21.13 -47.31 -2.20
N ILE A 3 19.96 -46.78 -1.76
CA ILE A 3 19.42 -45.53 -2.38
C ILE A 3 18.69 -44.65 -1.33
N ILE A 4 19.03 -44.64 -0.06
CA ILE A 4 18.29 -43.80 0.91
C ILE A 4 19.10 -42.66 1.54
N PRO A 5 20.43 -42.50 1.41
CA PRO A 5 21.11 -41.32 1.92
C PRO A 5 20.86 -40.06 1.09
N SER A 6 20.41 -40.21 -0.20
CA SER A 6 20.32 -39.03 -1.13
C SER A 6 19.10 -38.14 -0.94
N ILE A 7 18.04 -38.59 -0.28
CA ILE A 7 16.79 -37.82 -0.15
C ILE A 7 16.92 -36.74 0.94
N VAL A 8 17.63 -37.01 2.02
CA VAL A 8 17.85 -36.03 3.11
C VAL A 8 18.85 -34.95 2.69
N THR A 9 19.86 -35.34 1.89
CA THR A 9 20.89 -34.40 1.40
C THR A 9 20.34 -33.43 0.34
N PHE A 10 19.36 -33.82 -0.47
CA PHE A 10 18.78 -32.96 -1.51
C PHE A 10 17.82 -31.88 -0.96
N LEU A 11 17.19 -32.13 0.18
CA LEU A 11 16.35 -31.12 0.87
C LEU A 11 17.20 -30.05 1.60
N PHE A 12 18.43 -30.37 2.00
CA PHE A 12 19.35 -29.45 2.66
C PHE A 12 20.20 -28.62 1.67
N LEU A 13 20.44 -29.09 0.45
CA LEU A 13 21.23 -28.38 -0.57
C LEU A 13 20.47 -27.21 -1.25
N ILE A 14 19.15 -27.13 -1.11
CA ILE A 14 18.36 -25.98 -1.58
C ILE A 14 18.42 -24.81 -0.59
N ALA A 15 18.85 -25.03 0.64
CA ALA A 15 18.94 -24.00 1.69
C ALA A 15 20.33 -23.35 1.82
N ALA A 16 21.37 -23.83 1.12
CA ALA A 16 22.76 -23.38 1.27
C ALA A 16 23.34 -22.64 0.05
N GLY A 17 22.52 -21.98 -0.72
CA GLY A 17 22.97 -21.24 -1.91
C GLY A 17 22.56 -19.79 -1.90
N THR A 18 23.53 -18.92 -1.63
CA THR A 18 23.59 -17.47 -1.82
C THR A 18 23.08 -16.59 -0.69
N VAL A 19 23.99 -16.25 0.20
CA VAL A 19 24.01 -14.93 0.84
C VAL A 19 24.37 -13.93 -0.25
N SER A 20 23.40 -13.30 -0.85
CA SER A 20 23.56 -12.12 -1.71
C SER A 20 22.99 -10.91 -1.01
N SER A 21 23.75 -9.85 -1.08
CA SER A 21 23.57 -8.44 -0.71
C SER A 21 22.13 -7.95 -0.56
N PRO A 22 21.83 -6.97 0.32
CA PRO A 22 20.47 -6.49 0.60
C PRO A 22 19.92 -5.52 -0.44
N ALA A 23 20.14 -5.77 -1.73
CA ALA A 23 19.72 -4.91 -2.83
C ALA A 23 19.02 -5.67 -3.96
N GLN A 24 18.16 -6.64 -3.67
CA GLN A 24 17.28 -7.24 -4.68
C GLN A 24 16.07 -7.94 -4.04
N ASN A 25 15.17 -7.16 -3.44
CA ASN A 25 13.78 -7.56 -3.26
C ASN A 25 12.87 -6.70 -4.13
N ALA A 26 13.19 -6.58 -5.41
CA ALA A 26 12.19 -6.21 -6.39
C ALA A 26 11.19 -7.37 -6.41
N THR A 27 10.02 -7.17 -5.82
CA THR A 27 8.85 -8.01 -6.08
C THR A 27 8.66 -7.99 -7.59
N THR A 28 8.98 -9.08 -8.29
CA THR A 28 8.69 -9.21 -9.71
C THR A 28 7.18 -9.14 -9.84
N VAL A 29 6.70 -7.96 -10.24
CA VAL A 29 5.31 -7.74 -10.59
C VAL A 29 5.02 -8.66 -11.77
N GLU A 30 4.07 -9.58 -11.63
CA GLU A 30 3.51 -10.18 -12.83
C GLU A 30 2.87 -9.03 -13.62
N PRO A 31 3.32 -8.74 -14.84
CA PRO A 31 2.72 -7.67 -15.62
C PRO A 31 1.24 -7.96 -15.75
N LEU A 32 0.41 -6.92 -15.64
CA LEU A 32 -1.01 -7.04 -15.96
C LEU A 32 -1.10 -7.81 -17.26
N LEU A 33 -1.97 -8.80 -17.33
CA LEU A 33 -2.05 -9.83 -18.36
C LEU A 33 -2.19 -9.29 -19.80
N VAL A 34 -1.88 -8.03 -20.06
CA VAL A 34 -1.91 -7.38 -21.37
C VAL A 34 -1.06 -8.15 -22.37
N TYR A 35 0.17 -8.53 -22.02
CA TYR A 35 1.02 -9.32 -22.89
C TYR A 35 0.53 -10.76 -23.05
N LYS A 36 -0.04 -11.36 -22.00
CA LYS A 36 -0.69 -12.67 -22.08
C LYS A 36 -1.97 -12.59 -22.93
N ALA A 37 -2.76 -11.52 -22.78
CA ALA A 37 -3.99 -11.31 -23.56
C ALA A 37 -3.74 -11.08 -25.06
N LEU A 38 -2.62 -10.45 -25.43
CA LEU A 38 -2.24 -10.31 -26.84
C LEU A 38 -1.94 -11.67 -27.51
N GLN A 39 -1.58 -12.68 -26.73
CA GLN A 39 -1.37 -14.06 -27.20
C GLN A 39 -2.65 -14.91 -27.08
N ASP A 40 -3.63 -14.46 -26.32
CA ASP A 40 -4.90 -15.15 -26.08
C ASP A 40 -5.79 -15.04 -27.32
N LYS A 41 -6.15 -16.18 -27.90
CA LYS A 41 -7.04 -16.25 -29.08
C LYS A 41 -8.42 -15.66 -28.78
N ASP A 42 -8.96 -15.90 -27.59
CA ASP A 42 -10.27 -15.39 -27.19
C ASP A 42 -10.29 -13.87 -27.10
N CYS A 43 -9.21 -13.27 -26.58
CA CYS A 43 -9.04 -11.82 -26.54
C CYS A 43 -9.03 -11.23 -27.93
N ARG A 44 -8.25 -11.80 -28.86
CA ARG A 44 -8.18 -11.35 -30.27
C ARG A 44 -9.53 -11.44 -30.96
N HIS A 45 -10.20 -12.60 -30.86
CA HIS A 45 -11.54 -12.81 -31.45
C HIS A 45 -12.56 -11.80 -30.89
N TRP A 46 -12.52 -11.54 -29.57
CA TRP A 46 -13.44 -10.57 -28.99
C TRP A 46 -13.16 -9.15 -29.48
N VAL A 47 -11.90 -8.73 -29.53
CA VAL A 47 -11.48 -7.41 -30.03
C VAL A 47 -11.90 -7.26 -31.50
N ASP A 48 -11.60 -8.25 -32.37
CA ASP A 48 -11.98 -8.23 -33.78
C ASP A 48 -13.50 -8.14 -33.96
N SER A 49 -14.24 -8.97 -33.22
CA SER A 49 -15.72 -8.94 -33.25
C SER A 49 -16.31 -7.61 -32.80
N VAL A 50 -15.67 -6.90 -31.87
CA VAL A 50 -16.13 -5.58 -31.47
C VAL A 50 -15.75 -4.52 -32.51
N MET A 51 -14.51 -4.57 -33.01
CA MET A 51 -14.03 -3.66 -34.07
C MET A 51 -14.91 -3.71 -35.34
N ASP A 52 -15.34 -4.90 -35.75
CA ASP A 52 -16.19 -5.09 -36.92
C ASP A 52 -17.62 -4.51 -36.74
N LYS A 53 -18.11 -4.49 -35.51
CA LYS A 53 -19.43 -3.95 -35.15
C LYS A 53 -19.45 -2.44 -34.89
N LEU A 54 -18.29 -1.82 -34.79
CA LEU A 54 -18.17 -0.38 -34.56
C LEU A 54 -18.01 0.35 -35.90
N SER A 55 -18.84 1.38 -36.13
CA SER A 55 -18.56 2.37 -37.16
C SER A 55 -17.26 3.10 -36.84
N PHE A 56 -16.66 3.72 -37.85
CA PHE A 56 -15.40 4.45 -37.61
C PHE A 56 -15.56 5.57 -36.61
N LYS A 57 -16.67 6.32 -36.64
CA LYS A 57 -16.99 7.34 -35.61
C LYS A 57 -17.11 6.73 -34.23
N GLU A 58 -17.70 5.55 -34.09
CA GLU A 58 -17.77 4.86 -32.78
C GLU A 58 -16.39 4.42 -32.29
N LYS A 59 -15.47 4.00 -33.21
CA LYS A 59 -14.06 3.70 -32.85
C LYS A 59 -13.34 4.94 -32.30
N VAL A 60 -13.53 6.12 -32.89
CA VAL A 60 -13.04 7.39 -32.39
C VAL A 60 -13.60 7.65 -30.96
N GLY A 61 -14.90 7.45 -30.76
CA GLY A 61 -15.54 7.63 -29.45
C GLY A 61 -14.94 6.76 -28.36
N GLN A 62 -14.46 5.54 -28.68
CA GLN A 62 -13.82 4.65 -27.69
C GLN A 62 -12.53 5.22 -27.11
N LEU A 63 -11.92 6.23 -27.70
CA LEU A 63 -10.70 6.88 -27.23
C LEU A 63 -10.97 8.00 -26.19
N PHE A 64 -12.23 8.26 -25.86
CA PHE A 64 -12.63 9.35 -24.96
C PHE A 64 -13.14 8.83 -23.62
N ILE A 65 -12.70 9.46 -22.53
CA ILE A 65 -13.24 9.30 -21.16
C ILE A 65 -13.90 10.60 -20.75
N TYR A 66 -15.21 10.55 -20.52
CA TYR A 66 -15.99 11.71 -20.16
C TYR A 66 -16.18 11.84 -18.65
N THR A 67 -15.98 13.03 -18.10
CA THR A 67 -16.22 13.28 -16.66
C THR A 67 -17.68 13.64 -16.41
N ILE A 68 -18.28 12.94 -15.43
CA ILE A 68 -19.69 13.12 -15.07
C ILE A 68 -19.85 13.18 -13.55
N ALA A 69 -20.76 14.04 -13.07
CA ALA A 69 -21.07 14.12 -11.65
C ALA A 69 -21.93 12.91 -11.22
N PRO A 70 -21.67 12.30 -10.04
CA PRO A 70 -22.48 11.21 -9.52
C PRO A 70 -23.75 11.71 -8.83
N VAL A 71 -24.65 12.33 -9.63
CA VAL A 71 -25.95 12.86 -9.18
C VAL A 71 -27.08 12.42 -10.12
N ASN A 72 -28.22 12.04 -9.56
CA ASN A 72 -29.38 11.50 -10.28
C ASN A 72 -30.37 12.62 -10.70
N THR A 73 -29.88 13.76 -11.19
CA THR A 73 -30.74 14.81 -11.77
C THR A 73 -31.13 14.48 -13.22
N LYS A 74 -32.30 14.96 -13.66
CA LYS A 74 -32.78 14.75 -15.06
C LYS A 74 -31.72 15.20 -16.06
N ARG A 75 -31.18 16.40 -15.90
CA ARG A 75 -30.12 16.95 -16.78
C ARG A 75 -28.89 16.03 -16.85
N ASN A 76 -28.44 15.52 -15.70
CA ASN A 76 -27.24 14.65 -15.65
C ASN A 76 -27.50 13.28 -16.30
N LEU A 77 -28.74 12.75 -16.17
CA LEU A 77 -29.15 11.50 -16.79
C LEU A 77 -29.29 11.65 -18.32
N GLU A 78 -29.74 12.81 -18.81
CA GLU A 78 -29.79 13.15 -20.23
C GLU A 78 -28.38 13.28 -20.80
N LEU A 79 -27.48 13.96 -20.10
CA LEU A 79 -26.06 14.04 -20.46
C LEU A 79 -25.40 12.66 -20.51
N LEU A 80 -25.61 11.81 -19.49
CA LEU A 80 -25.10 10.45 -19.47
C LEU A 80 -25.58 9.65 -20.70
N ARG A 81 -26.86 9.81 -21.08
CA ARG A 81 -27.42 9.18 -22.26
C ARG A 81 -26.74 9.69 -23.52
N GLU A 82 -26.59 11.02 -23.66
CA GLU A 82 -25.96 11.63 -24.83
C GLU A 82 -24.52 11.12 -25.04
N VAL A 83 -23.68 11.13 -24.00
CA VAL A 83 -22.28 10.67 -24.09
C VAL A 83 -22.17 9.20 -24.47
N ILE A 84 -23.10 8.37 -24.02
CA ILE A 84 -23.10 6.92 -24.33
C ILE A 84 -23.71 6.64 -25.69
N ASP A 85 -24.85 7.22 -26.03
CA ASP A 85 -25.61 6.85 -27.23
C ASP A 85 -25.17 7.60 -28.49
N THR A 86 -24.77 8.87 -28.34
CA THR A 86 -24.38 9.72 -29.47
C THR A 86 -22.88 9.63 -29.75
N TYR A 87 -22.06 9.74 -28.69
CA TYR A 87 -20.60 9.81 -28.83
C TYR A 87 -19.89 8.49 -28.62
N LYS A 88 -20.58 7.47 -28.05
CA LYS A 88 -20.03 6.12 -27.82
C LYS A 88 -18.67 6.13 -27.10
N VAL A 89 -18.57 6.98 -26.07
CA VAL A 89 -17.31 7.12 -25.30
C VAL A 89 -16.80 5.79 -24.77
N GLY A 90 -15.47 5.66 -24.68
CA GLY A 90 -14.80 4.44 -24.21
C GLY A 90 -14.87 4.26 -22.70
N GLY A 91 -15.00 5.36 -21.95
CA GLY A 91 -15.04 5.33 -20.48
C GLY A 91 -15.70 6.53 -19.84
N LEU A 92 -15.86 6.45 -18.52
CA LEU A 92 -16.37 7.52 -17.68
C LEU A 92 -15.44 7.72 -16.47
N LEU A 93 -15.26 8.98 -16.10
CA LEU A 93 -14.69 9.41 -14.82
C LEU A 93 -15.80 10.03 -13.98
N PHE A 94 -16.01 9.55 -12.75
CA PHE A 94 -16.92 10.19 -11.83
C PHE A 94 -16.21 11.22 -10.97
N SER A 95 -16.73 12.45 -10.91
CA SER A 95 -16.31 13.46 -9.94
C SER A 95 -16.77 13.07 -8.52
N GLY A 96 -16.30 13.75 -7.49
CA GLY A 96 -16.61 13.41 -6.09
C GLY A 96 -18.09 13.45 -5.72
N GLY A 97 -18.55 12.55 -4.85
CA GLY A 97 -19.95 12.50 -4.45
C GLY A 97 -20.31 11.37 -3.47
N LYS A 98 -21.54 10.85 -3.58
CA LYS A 98 -22.03 9.71 -2.80
C LYS A 98 -21.77 8.41 -3.57
N MET A 99 -21.25 7.40 -2.87
CA MET A 99 -20.96 6.08 -3.42
C MET A 99 -22.18 5.44 -4.11
N GLN A 100 -23.34 5.45 -3.45
CA GLN A 100 -24.58 4.86 -3.97
C GLN A 100 -24.94 5.45 -5.35
N ASN A 101 -24.91 6.79 -5.46
CA ASN A 101 -25.22 7.47 -6.71
C ASN A 101 -24.25 7.08 -7.84
N GLN A 102 -22.94 7.01 -7.54
CA GLN A 102 -21.95 6.59 -8.52
C GLN A 102 -22.23 5.18 -9.02
N VAL A 103 -22.51 4.23 -8.11
CA VAL A 103 -22.79 2.83 -8.47
C VAL A 103 -24.07 2.70 -9.28
N GLU A 104 -25.14 3.41 -8.93
CA GLU A 104 -26.38 3.44 -9.70
C GLU A 104 -26.15 3.94 -11.12
N LEU A 105 -25.41 5.05 -11.27
CA LEU A 105 -25.05 5.60 -12.58
C LEU A 105 -24.10 4.66 -13.36
N THR A 106 -23.13 4.04 -12.70
CA THR A 106 -22.28 3.01 -13.30
C THR A 106 -23.11 1.86 -13.87
N ASN A 107 -24.02 1.30 -13.06
CA ASN A 107 -24.91 0.22 -13.51
C ASN A 107 -25.82 0.65 -14.67
N ARG A 108 -26.35 1.87 -14.63
CA ARG A 108 -27.16 2.44 -15.71
C ARG A 108 -26.33 2.59 -16.99
N ALA A 109 -25.15 3.18 -16.89
CA ALA A 109 -24.24 3.38 -18.00
C ALA A 109 -23.83 2.06 -18.66
N GLN A 110 -23.49 1.03 -17.86
CA GLN A 110 -23.12 -0.28 -18.37
C GLN A 110 -24.30 -0.99 -19.06
N ARG A 111 -25.55 -0.82 -18.58
CA ARG A 111 -26.73 -1.37 -19.28
C ARG A 111 -26.92 -0.74 -20.67
N GLN A 112 -26.72 0.57 -20.75
CA GLN A 112 -26.98 1.36 -21.96
C GLN A 112 -25.86 1.22 -23.00
N ALA A 113 -24.60 1.13 -22.58
CA ALA A 113 -23.47 1.11 -23.49
C ALA A 113 -23.46 -0.08 -24.45
N LYS A 114 -23.17 0.15 -25.75
CA LYS A 114 -22.97 -0.88 -26.77
C LYS A 114 -21.74 -1.74 -26.47
N VAL A 115 -20.61 -1.10 -26.12
CA VAL A 115 -19.38 -1.71 -25.62
C VAL A 115 -19.26 -1.35 -24.15
N PRO A 116 -18.95 -2.31 -23.24
CA PRO A 116 -18.78 -1.98 -21.82
C PRO A 116 -17.83 -0.82 -21.59
N LEU A 117 -18.22 0.11 -20.71
CA LEU A 117 -17.47 1.32 -20.42
C LEU A 117 -16.34 1.02 -19.43
N MET A 118 -15.19 1.61 -19.66
CA MET A 118 -14.10 1.67 -18.70
C MET A 118 -14.45 2.74 -17.64
N ILE A 119 -14.72 2.33 -16.41
CA ILE A 119 -14.96 3.28 -15.31
C ILE A 119 -13.63 3.57 -14.67
N THR A 120 -13.28 4.85 -14.66
CA THR A 120 -12.01 5.35 -14.12
C THR A 120 -12.25 6.15 -12.84
N PHE A 121 -11.22 6.29 -12.03
CA PHE A 121 -11.32 6.93 -10.72
C PHE A 121 -10.01 7.61 -10.30
N ASP A 122 -10.10 8.74 -9.63
CA ASP A 122 -8.98 9.39 -8.94
C ASP A 122 -8.97 8.95 -7.48
N GLY A 123 -8.27 7.88 -7.18
CA GLY A 123 -8.16 7.32 -5.84
C GLY A 123 -6.71 7.23 -5.35
N GLU A 124 -5.97 8.34 -5.36
CA GLU A 124 -4.55 8.37 -5.00
C GLU A 124 -4.28 7.80 -3.59
N TRP A 125 -5.18 8.11 -2.64
CA TRP A 125 -5.20 7.53 -1.29
C TRP A 125 -6.51 6.78 -1.01
N GLY A 126 -7.01 6.05 -2.00
CA GLY A 126 -8.22 5.24 -1.92
C GLY A 126 -9.50 6.02 -2.23
N LEU A 127 -10.64 5.37 -2.06
CA LEU A 127 -11.95 5.91 -2.46
C LEU A 127 -12.35 7.18 -1.70
N ALA A 128 -11.84 7.37 -0.47
CA ALA A 128 -12.13 8.55 0.35
C ALA A 128 -11.68 9.86 -0.29
N MET A 129 -10.79 9.82 -1.28
CA MET A 129 -10.40 11.00 -2.04
C MET A 129 -11.60 11.67 -2.72
N ARG A 130 -12.57 10.89 -3.19
CA ARG A 130 -13.70 11.37 -3.98
C ARG A 130 -15.06 11.03 -3.36
N LEU A 131 -15.16 9.96 -2.58
CA LEU A 131 -16.42 9.45 -2.07
C LEU A 131 -16.51 9.61 -0.54
N ARG A 132 -17.64 10.14 -0.08
CA ARG A 132 -17.90 10.35 1.34
C ARG A 132 -18.22 9.03 2.04
N GLY A 133 -17.80 8.90 3.30
CA GLY A 133 -18.08 7.72 4.14
C GLY A 133 -17.21 6.49 3.84
N MET A 134 -16.16 6.67 3.03
CA MET A 134 -15.21 5.61 2.72
C MET A 134 -14.09 5.53 3.77
N PRO A 135 -13.42 4.37 3.90
CA PRO A 135 -12.23 4.26 4.74
C PRO A 135 -11.18 5.27 4.32
N VAL A 136 -10.65 6.01 5.28
CA VAL A 136 -9.62 7.02 5.04
C VAL A 136 -8.24 6.39 5.28
N PHE A 137 -7.47 6.24 4.21
CA PHE A 137 -6.07 5.83 4.28
C PHE A 137 -5.16 7.05 4.49
N PRO A 138 -3.93 6.85 5.01
CA PRO A 138 -2.94 7.93 5.08
C PRO A 138 -2.65 8.52 3.70
N ARG A 139 -2.27 9.81 3.66
CA ARG A 139 -1.80 10.47 2.43
C ARG A 139 -0.49 9.85 1.96
N ASN A 140 -0.19 9.98 0.68
CA ASN A 140 1.01 9.35 0.08
C ASN A 140 2.31 9.77 0.78
N MET A 141 2.46 11.06 1.15
CA MET A 141 3.62 11.52 1.90
C MET A 141 3.80 10.79 3.25
N VAL A 142 2.71 10.41 3.90
CA VAL A 142 2.73 9.60 5.13
C VAL A 142 3.01 8.14 4.81
N LEU A 143 2.43 7.60 3.75
CA LEU A 143 2.72 6.25 3.24
C LEU A 143 4.19 6.11 2.82
N GLY A 144 4.81 7.20 2.34
CA GLY A 144 6.24 7.28 2.04
C GLY A 144 7.14 7.02 3.24
N CYS A 145 6.68 7.32 4.47
CA CYS A 145 7.41 7.05 5.71
C CYS A 145 7.50 5.55 6.06
N ILE A 146 6.67 4.70 5.47
CA ILE A 146 6.63 3.26 5.77
C ILE A 146 7.84 2.58 5.11
N ARG A 147 8.61 1.80 5.85
CA ARG A 147 9.78 1.08 5.33
C ARG A 147 9.41 -0.19 4.57
N ASP A 148 8.43 -0.95 5.06
CA ASP A 148 8.04 -2.22 4.45
C ASP A 148 7.08 -2.01 3.27
N ASN A 149 7.63 -2.09 2.05
CA ASN A 149 6.87 -1.94 0.81
C ASN A 149 5.81 -3.05 0.60
N ARG A 150 5.90 -4.20 1.31
CA ARG A 150 4.85 -5.23 1.26
C ARG A 150 3.53 -4.69 1.79
N LEU A 151 3.58 -3.81 2.79
CA LEU A 151 2.37 -3.17 3.33
C LEU A 151 1.72 -2.21 2.31
N LEU A 152 2.53 -1.54 1.47
CA LEU A 152 2.02 -0.72 0.36
C LEU A 152 1.41 -1.58 -0.76
N TYR A 153 1.97 -2.76 -1.01
CA TYR A 153 1.37 -3.73 -1.93
C TYR A 153 0.01 -4.22 -1.41
N GLU A 154 -0.10 -4.58 -0.12
CA GLU A 154 -1.37 -4.95 0.51
C GLU A 154 -2.40 -3.79 0.43
N TYR A 155 -1.95 -2.57 0.66
CA TYR A 155 -2.76 -1.37 0.50
C TYR A 155 -3.27 -1.22 -0.94
N GLY A 156 -2.42 -1.39 -1.94
CA GLY A 156 -2.81 -1.37 -3.35
C GLY A 156 -3.87 -2.43 -3.67
N ARG A 157 -3.71 -3.65 -3.18
CA ARG A 157 -4.71 -4.72 -3.33
C ARG A 157 -6.05 -4.37 -2.68
N GLU A 158 -6.02 -3.75 -1.51
CA GLU A 158 -7.26 -3.33 -0.84
C GLU A 158 -7.96 -2.22 -1.60
N VAL A 159 -7.23 -1.21 -2.11
CA VAL A 159 -7.80 -0.16 -2.96
C VAL A 159 -8.40 -0.77 -4.23
N ALA A 160 -7.73 -1.74 -4.87
CA ALA A 160 -8.26 -2.46 -6.02
C ALA A 160 -9.56 -3.20 -5.68
N ARG A 161 -9.61 -3.90 -4.55
CA ARG A 161 -10.80 -4.57 -4.06
C ARG A 161 -11.97 -3.59 -3.92
N GLN A 162 -11.73 -2.42 -3.30
CA GLN A 162 -12.73 -1.38 -3.14
C GLN A 162 -13.18 -0.80 -4.49
N CYS A 163 -12.25 -0.50 -5.40
CA CYS A 163 -12.53 -0.05 -6.76
C CYS A 163 -13.46 -1.04 -7.49
N ARG A 164 -13.15 -2.33 -7.46
CA ARG A 164 -13.97 -3.37 -8.09
C ARG A 164 -15.36 -3.47 -7.46
N GLN A 165 -15.49 -3.28 -6.15
CA GLN A 165 -16.78 -3.29 -5.46
C GLN A 165 -17.72 -2.15 -5.92
N ILE A 166 -17.18 -1.07 -6.46
CA ILE A 166 -17.94 0.06 -7.00
C ILE A 166 -17.94 0.11 -8.54
N GLY A 167 -17.40 -0.93 -9.20
CA GLY A 167 -17.40 -1.07 -10.65
C GLY A 167 -16.32 -0.25 -11.36
N VAL A 168 -15.22 0.11 -10.70
CA VAL A 168 -14.06 0.82 -11.26
C VAL A 168 -13.03 -0.18 -11.77
N GLN A 169 -12.50 0.06 -12.98
CA GLN A 169 -11.47 -0.76 -13.62
C GLN A 169 -10.11 -0.07 -13.71
N VAL A 170 -10.06 1.26 -13.64
CA VAL A 170 -8.82 2.05 -13.76
C VAL A 170 -8.75 3.03 -12.61
N ASN A 171 -7.65 3.02 -11.88
CA ASN A 171 -7.36 4.04 -10.88
C ASN A 171 -6.23 4.94 -11.37
N PHE A 172 -6.47 6.25 -11.48
CA PHE A 172 -5.45 7.25 -11.80
C PHE A 172 -4.53 7.48 -10.60
N ALA A 173 -3.81 6.45 -10.26
CA ALA A 173 -2.81 6.32 -9.20
C ALA A 173 -1.84 5.18 -9.55
N PRO A 174 -0.61 5.25 -9.06
CA PRO A 174 -0.02 6.17 -8.09
C PRO A 174 0.45 7.50 -8.68
N VAL A 175 0.65 8.48 -7.78
CA VAL A 175 1.42 9.69 -8.08
C VAL A 175 2.91 9.35 -8.01
N ALA A 176 3.61 9.50 -9.13
CA ALA A 176 5.04 9.20 -9.28
C ALA A 176 5.91 10.45 -9.25
N ASP A 177 5.30 11.61 -9.07
CA ASP A 177 6.00 12.89 -8.95
C ASP A 177 6.89 12.92 -7.71
N VAL A 178 8.13 13.37 -7.84
CA VAL A 178 9.11 13.52 -6.75
C VAL A 178 8.99 14.94 -6.19
N ASN A 179 8.56 15.12 -4.95
CA ASN A 179 8.24 16.44 -4.38
C ASN A 179 9.50 17.18 -3.89
N ILE A 180 10.34 17.61 -4.82
CA ILE A 180 11.56 18.37 -4.50
C ILE A 180 11.23 19.76 -3.95
N ASN A 181 10.22 20.43 -4.52
CA ASN A 181 9.77 21.72 -4.04
C ASN A 181 8.77 21.56 -2.88
N PRO A 182 9.12 21.90 -1.62
CA PRO A 182 8.23 21.77 -0.47
C PRO A 182 7.00 22.71 -0.55
N GLU A 183 7.10 23.79 -1.35
CA GLU A 183 6.03 24.77 -1.58
C GLU A 183 5.21 24.47 -2.85
N ASN A 184 5.41 23.31 -3.48
CA ASN A 184 4.64 22.90 -4.65
C ASN A 184 3.14 22.98 -4.36
N PRO A 185 2.35 23.77 -5.13
CA PRO A 185 0.95 24.03 -4.82
C PRO A 185 0.01 22.86 -5.20
N VAL A 186 0.51 21.87 -5.98
CA VAL A 186 -0.31 20.79 -6.57
C VAL A 186 0.05 19.43 -5.99
N ILE A 187 1.32 19.08 -5.97
CA ILE A 187 1.80 17.74 -5.60
C ILE A 187 1.90 17.59 -4.08
N ASN A 188 2.83 18.25 -3.43
CA ASN A 188 2.96 18.29 -1.98
C ASN A 188 2.68 16.91 -1.35
N THR A 189 1.67 16.81 -0.46
CA THR A 189 1.30 15.55 0.25
C THR A 189 0.75 14.44 -0.65
N ARG A 190 0.57 14.68 -1.94
CA ARG A 190 0.18 13.67 -2.94
C ARG A 190 1.36 12.80 -3.38
N SER A 191 2.60 13.31 -3.31
CA SER A 191 3.82 12.52 -3.55
C SER A 191 4.10 11.56 -2.39
N PHE A 192 4.86 10.48 -2.67
CA PHE A 192 5.41 9.60 -1.64
C PHE A 192 6.68 10.14 -0.98
N GLY A 193 7.28 11.24 -1.49
CA GLY A 193 8.46 11.83 -0.91
C GLY A 193 9.27 12.71 -1.87
N GLU A 194 10.49 13.05 -1.46
CA GLU A 194 11.43 13.87 -2.23
C GLU A 194 12.64 13.08 -2.76
N ASP A 195 12.81 11.82 -2.35
CA ASP A 195 13.85 10.93 -2.86
C ASP A 195 13.33 10.10 -4.04
N PRO A 196 13.90 10.23 -5.25
CA PRO A 196 13.41 9.55 -6.45
C PRO A 196 13.37 8.03 -6.33
N ILE A 197 14.36 7.43 -5.64
CA ILE A 197 14.46 5.98 -5.47
C ILE A 197 13.36 5.48 -4.55
N GLN A 198 13.17 6.14 -3.40
CA GLN A 198 12.10 5.79 -2.47
C GLN A 198 10.72 5.99 -3.10
N VAL A 199 10.51 7.08 -3.84
CA VAL A 199 9.25 7.31 -4.57
C VAL A 199 9.00 6.18 -5.57
N ALA A 200 10.01 5.76 -6.35
CA ALA A 200 9.89 4.67 -7.31
C ALA A 200 9.47 3.35 -6.62
N ASP A 201 10.12 3.00 -5.51
CA ASP A 201 9.80 1.79 -4.74
C ASP A 201 8.34 1.78 -4.24
N LYS A 202 7.86 2.92 -3.71
CA LYS A 202 6.48 3.08 -3.24
C LYS A 202 5.48 2.99 -4.38
N VAL A 203 5.77 3.67 -5.50
CA VAL A 203 4.97 3.65 -6.73
C VAL A 203 4.82 2.23 -7.24
N ILE A 204 5.90 1.48 -7.36
CA ILE A 204 5.88 0.09 -7.84
C ILE A 204 5.07 -0.79 -6.90
N ALA A 205 5.29 -0.69 -5.58
CA ALA A 205 4.58 -1.52 -4.61
C ALA A 205 3.06 -1.27 -4.64
N TYR A 206 2.65 -0.01 -4.63
CA TYR A 206 1.22 0.36 -4.67
C TYR A 206 0.57 -0.05 -6.00
N ALA A 207 1.21 0.29 -7.13
CA ALA A 207 0.68 -0.04 -8.46
C ALA A 207 0.57 -1.55 -8.67
N SER A 208 1.58 -2.31 -8.23
CA SER A 208 1.57 -3.78 -8.29
C SER A 208 0.40 -4.37 -7.51
N GLY A 209 0.12 -3.79 -6.32
CA GLY A 209 -1.04 -4.17 -5.53
C GLY A 209 -2.36 -3.91 -6.28
N LEU A 210 -2.51 -2.73 -6.92
CA LEU A 210 -3.68 -2.40 -7.74
C LEU A 210 -3.88 -3.41 -8.87
N GLU A 211 -2.81 -3.68 -9.63
CA GLU A 211 -2.86 -4.54 -10.82
C GLU A 211 -3.09 -6.00 -10.46
N SER A 212 -2.46 -6.51 -9.40
CA SER A 212 -2.74 -7.85 -8.89
C SER A 212 -4.18 -8.01 -8.39
N GLY A 213 -4.82 -6.92 -7.97
CA GLY A 213 -6.23 -6.85 -7.62
C GLY A 213 -7.17 -6.70 -8.82
N GLY A 214 -6.65 -6.63 -10.06
CA GLY A 214 -7.43 -6.53 -11.30
C GLY A 214 -7.94 -5.11 -11.60
N VAL A 215 -7.22 -4.07 -11.16
CA VAL A 215 -7.46 -2.67 -11.47
C VAL A 215 -6.21 -2.10 -12.12
N LEU A 216 -6.35 -1.49 -13.30
CA LEU A 216 -5.23 -0.84 -13.98
C LEU A 216 -4.72 0.33 -13.15
N SER A 217 -3.43 0.32 -12.81
CA SER A 217 -2.73 1.45 -12.23
C SER A 217 -2.34 2.44 -13.32
N VAL A 218 -2.32 3.73 -13.01
CA VAL A 218 -1.89 4.77 -13.94
C VAL A 218 -0.94 5.72 -13.23
N CYS A 219 0.35 5.57 -13.50
CA CYS A 219 1.39 6.44 -12.94
C CYS A 219 1.26 7.87 -13.48
N LYS A 220 1.35 8.88 -12.63
CA LYS A 220 1.15 10.28 -12.99
C LYS A 220 2.04 11.23 -12.18
N HIS A 221 2.36 12.41 -12.72
CA HIS A 221 2.00 13.03 -13.98
C HIS A 221 3.27 13.10 -14.87
N PHE A 222 3.39 12.21 -15.82
CA PHE A 222 4.57 12.16 -16.71
C PHE A 222 4.77 13.50 -17.45
N PRO A 223 5.99 14.05 -17.56
CA PRO A 223 7.28 13.51 -17.14
C PRO A 223 7.72 13.84 -15.69
N GLY A 224 6.85 14.42 -14.85
CA GLY A 224 7.08 14.73 -13.44
C GLY A 224 6.70 16.15 -13.08
N HIS A 225 5.83 16.32 -12.09
CA HIS A 225 5.24 17.61 -11.67
C HIS A 225 5.73 18.06 -10.28
N GLY A 226 6.70 17.33 -9.69
CA GLY A 226 7.03 17.49 -8.28
C GLY A 226 7.88 18.71 -7.92
N ASP A 227 8.58 19.31 -8.90
CA ASP A 227 9.43 20.48 -8.71
C ASP A 227 8.91 21.70 -9.53
N THR A 228 7.63 21.97 -9.38
CA THR A 228 6.97 23.14 -10.00
C THR A 228 6.43 24.09 -8.94
N ASP A 229 6.35 25.38 -9.27
CA ASP A 229 5.82 26.45 -8.44
C ASP A 229 4.45 26.97 -8.91
N VAL A 230 3.96 26.47 -10.04
CA VAL A 230 2.71 26.88 -10.68
C VAL A 230 1.69 25.74 -10.65
N ASP A 231 0.45 26.07 -10.34
CA ASP A 231 -0.68 25.15 -10.38
C ASP A 231 -1.15 24.92 -11.82
N SER A 232 -1.00 23.71 -12.34
CA SER A 232 -1.43 23.31 -13.69
C SER A 232 -2.94 23.47 -13.95
N HIS A 233 -3.76 23.55 -12.91
CA HIS A 233 -5.17 23.92 -13.03
C HIS A 233 -5.37 25.41 -13.40
N LYS A 234 -4.37 26.25 -13.18
CA LYS A 234 -4.46 27.71 -13.39
C LYS A 234 -3.61 28.21 -14.56
N ALA A 235 -2.44 27.62 -14.80
CA ALA A 235 -1.51 27.98 -15.85
C ALA A 235 -0.66 26.76 -16.24
N LEU A 236 0.20 26.90 -17.26
CA LEU A 236 1.12 25.87 -17.69
C LEU A 236 2.43 25.97 -16.90
N PRO A 237 2.75 24.99 -16.01
CA PRO A 237 4.03 24.96 -15.29
C PRO A 237 5.18 24.64 -16.24
N VAL A 238 6.38 25.16 -15.94
CA VAL A 238 7.60 24.95 -16.72
C VAL A 238 8.59 24.13 -15.90
N LEU A 239 9.24 23.17 -16.56
CA LEU A 239 10.37 22.41 -16.02
C LEU A 239 11.65 22.85 -16.76
N PRO A 240 12.37 23.86 -16.26
CA PRO A 240 13.50 24.46 -16.94
C PRO A 240 14.81 23.68 -16.67
N PHE A 241 14.73 22.36 -16.61
CA PHE A 241 15.84 21.50 -16.21
C PHE A 241 16.62 20.97 -17.42
N THR A 242 17.88 20.56 -17.17
CA THR A 242 18.66 19.79 -18.14
C THR A 242 18.13 18.38 -18.28
N ARG A 243 18.51 17.70 -19.35
CA ARG A 243 18.11 16.31 -19.57
C ARG A 243 18.60 15.39 -18.45
N GLU A 244 19.84 15.56 -17.99
CA GLU A 244 20.45 14.76 -16.92
C GLU A 244 19.68 14.92 -15.60
N ARG A 245 19.22 16.14 -15.28
CA ARG A 245 18.39 16.38 -14.10
C ARG A 245 17.04 15.70 -14.24
N LEU A 246 16.38 15.84 -15.37
CA LEU A 246 15.09 15.16 -15.61
C LEU A 246 15.25 13.64 -15.50
N ASP A 247 16.31 13.09 -16.06
CA ASP A 247 16.56 11.66 -16.06
C ASP A 247 16.83 11.07 -14.66
N SER A 248 17.49 11.84 -13.80
CA SER A 248 17.88 11.40 -12.45
C SER A 248 16.83 11.65 -11.39
N VAL A 249 15.90 12.55 -11.59
CA VAL A 249 14.91 12.94 -10.60
C VAL A 249 13.48 12.74 -11.13
N GLU A 250 13.03 13.61 -12.03
CA GLU A 250 11.64 13.66 -12.47
C GLU A 250 11.20 12.37 -13.19
N LEU A 251 12.00 11.89 -14.12
CA LEU A 251 11.74 10.68 -14.93
C LEU A 251 12.08 9.37 -14.20
N TYR A 252 12.88 9.43 -13.14
CA TYR A 252 13.39 8.21 -12.50
C TYR A 252 12.26 7.27 -12.04
N PRO A 253 11.25 7.70 -11.28
CA PRO A 253 10.17 6.81 -10.86
C PRO A 253 9.35 6.24 -12.03
N PHE A 254 9.17 7.00 -13.09
CA PHE A 254 8.48 6.53 -14.30
C PHE A 254 9.27 5.48 -15.05
N LYS A 255 10.58 5.64 -15.17
CA LYS A 255 11.48 4.64 -15.77
C LYS A 255 11.42 3.31 -15.00
N GLU A 256 11.49 3.37 -13.68
CA GLU A 256 11.41 2.18 -12.85
C GLU A 256 10.01 1.54 -12.92
N ALA A 257 8.93 2.33 -12.98
CA ALA A 257 7.57 1.84 -13.20
C ALA A 257 7.42 1.13 -14.56
N ILE A 258 8.04 1.67 -15.61
CA ILE A 258 8.06 1.04 -16.95
C ILE A 258 8.84 -0.28 -16.91
N ARG A 259 10.01 -0.31 -16.26
CA ARG A 259 10.82 -1.54 -16.08
C ARG A 259 10.08 -2.61 -15.28
N ALA A 260 9.30 -2.19 -14.29
CA ALA A 260 8.45 -3.08 -13.50
C ALA A 260 7.24 -3.62 -14.31
N GLY A 261 6.96 -3.08 -15.49
CA GLY A 261 5.88 -3.55 -16.37
C GLY A 261 4.51 -3.02 -16.02
N LEU A 262 4.40 -1.84 -15.36
CA LEU A 262 3.12 -1.22 -15.01
C LEU A 262 2.33 -0.80 -16.26
N GLY A 263 1.00 -0.98 -16.19
CA GLY A 263 0.14 -0.98 -17.37
C GLY A 263 -0.39 0.37 -17.82
N GLY A 264 -0.32 1.44 -17.02
CA GLY A 264 -0.89 2.76 -17.35
C GLY A 264 0.02 3.93 -17.06
N MET A 265 -0.07 4.97 -17.91
CA MET A 265 0.66 6.24 -17.76
C MET A 265 -0.25 7.42 -18.06
N MET A 266 -0.22 8.46 -17.21
CA MET A 266 -0.91 9.72 -17.47
C MET A 266 0.11 10.82 -17.74
N VAL A 267 -0.03 11.48 -18.90
CA VAL A 267 0.82 12.60 -19.28
C VAL A 267 0.21 13.91 -18.78
N GLY A 268 0.95 14.61 -17.95
CA GLY A 268 0.55 15.89 -17.36
C GLY A 268 0.59 17.06 -18.34
N HIS A 269 0.16 18.24 -17.88
CA HIS A 269 0.23 19.49 -18.66
C HIS A 269 1.41 20.31 -18.15
N LEU A 270 2.60 20.05 -18.69
CA LEU A 270 3.88 20.67 -18.32
C LEU A 270 4.61 21.16 -19.55
N GLN A 271 5.29 22.29 -19.46
CA GLN A 271 6.25 22.71 -20.48
C GLN A 271 7.64 22.18 -20.12
N VAL A 272 8.28 21.45 -21.04
CA VAL A 272 9.59 20.83 -20.83
C VAL A 272 10.52 21.23 -21.97
N PRO A 273 11.14 22.43 -21.90
CA PRO A 273 11.85 23.03 -23.03
C PRO A 273 13.00 22.20 -23.60
N VAL A 274 13.66 21.38 -22.79
CA VAL A 274 14.77 20.51 -23.23
C VAL A 274 14.31 19.35 -24.10
N ILE A 275 13.01 18.98 -24.05
CA ILE A 275 12.41 17.90 -24.86
C ILE A 275 11.52 18.50 -25.94
N GLU A 276 10.69 19.49 -25.57
CA GLU A 276 9.77 20.18 -26.47
C GLU A 276 10.15 21.67 -26.57
N PRO A 277 10.85 22.08 -27.64
CA PRO A 277 11.32 23.46 -27.79
C PRO A 277 10.21 24.45 -28.13
N ILE A 278 9.01 23.97 -28.52
CA ILE A 278 7.88 24.88 -28.84
C ILE A 278 7.34 25.44 -27.54
N GLY A 279 7.55 26.75 -27.35
CA GLY A 279 7.05 27.46 -26.17
C GLY A 279 5.51 27.40 -26.04
N GLY A 280 5.01 27.11 -24.85
CA GLY A 280 3.58 27.04 -24.57
C GLY A 280 2.89 25.73 -25.01
N LEU A 281 3.62 24.77 -25.59
CA LEU A 281 3.06 23.44 -25.91
C LEU A 281 3.18 22.51 -24.70
N PRO A 282 2.06 22.06 -24.13
CA PRO A 282 2.07 21.14 -22.99
C PRO A 282 2.57 19.74 -23.38
N SER A 283 3.24 19.05 -22.47
CA SER A 283 3.77 17.69 -22.66
C SER A 283 2.71 16.70 -23.14
N SER A 284 1.46 16.79 -22.65
CA SER A 284 0.34 15.96 -23.11
C SER A 284 -0.07 16.17 -24.56
N LEU A 285 0.32 17.28 -25.19
CA LEU A 285 0.06 17.63 -26.58
C LEU A 285 1.32 17.54 -27.46
N SER A 286 2.47 17.25 -26.86
CA SER A 286 3.78 17.17 -27.52
C SER A 286 4.06 15.76 -28.00
N ARG A 287 4.32 15.60 -29.31
CA ARG A 287 4.79 14.34 -29.88
C ARG A 287 6.15 13.95 -29.32
N ASN A 288 7.05 14.92 -29.15
CA ASN A 288 8.39 14.69 -28.60
C ASN A 288 8.33 14.06 -27.19
N VAL A 289 7.32 14.42 -26.39
CA VAL A 289 7.17 13.88 -25.03
C VAL A 289 6.39 12.56 -25.03
N VAL A 290 5.24 12.47 -25.75
CA VAL A 290 4.35 11.30 -25.65
C VAL A 290 4.87 10.16 -26.53
N TYR A 291 5.24 10.43 -27.77
CA TYR A 291 5.68 9.39 -28.68
C TYR A 291 7.20 9.17 -28.56
N ASP A 292 8.01 10.20 -28.85
CA ASP A 292 9.44 10.01 -29.02
C ASP A 292 10.12 9.66 -27.68
N LEU A 293 9.78 10.35 -26.58
CA LEU A 293 10.34 10.01 -25.26
C LEU A 293 9.63 8.81 -24.61
N LEU A 294 8.30 8.89 -24.37
CA LEU A 294 7.62 7.86 -23.55
C LEU A 294 7.47 6.55 -24.29
N THR A 295 7.03 6.58 -25.57
CA THR A 295 6.71 5.36 -26.33
C THR A 295 7.94 4.75 -26.96
N ASP A 296 8.78 5.54 -27.60
CA ASP A 296 9.94 5.06 -28.35
C ASP A 296 11.17 4.89 -27.47
N GLU A 297 11.69 5.97 -26.88
CA GLU A 297 12.93 5.93 -26.07
C GLU A 297 12.78 5.10 -24.79
N LEU A 298 11.71 5.36 -24.00
CA LEU A 298 11.45 4.63 -22.74
C LEU A 298 10.73 3.30 -22.96
N ALA A 299 10.33 3.02 -24.20
CA ALA A 299 9.69 1.77 -24.64
C ALA A 299 8.42 1.41 -23.86
N PHE A 300 7.64 2.39 -23.41
CA PHE A 300 6.39 2.14 -22.71
C PHE A 300 5.34 1.51 -23.65
N LYS A 301 4.81 0.37 -23.26
CA LYS A 301 3.83 -0.38 -24.06
C LYS A 301 2.41 -0.35 -23.48
N GLY A 302 2.24 0.22 -22.29
CA GLY A 302 0.97 0.32 -21.59
C GLY A 302 0.02 1.38 -22.17
N LEU A 303 -1.12 1.57 -21.55
CA LEU A 303 -2.15 2.52 -21.98
C LEU A 303 -1.79 3.94 -21.55
N ILE A 304 -1.78 4.89 -22.50
CA ILE A 304 -1.40 6.29 -22.28
C ILE A 304 -2.65 7.16 -22.24
N PHE A 305 -2.80 7.90 -21.13
CA PHE A 305 -3.90 8.83 -20.89
C PHE A 305 -3.36 10.27 -20.89
N THR A 306 -4.15 11.21 -21.37
CA THR A 306 -3.90 12.62 -21.02
C THR A 306 -4.32 12.89 -19.59
N ASP A 307 -3.75 13.91 -18.95
CA ASP A 307 -4.44 14.59 -17.85
C ASP A 307 -5.71 15.29 -18.37
N ALA A 308 -6.55 15.80 -17.48
CA ALA A 308 -7.86 16.34 -17.84
C ALA A 308 -7.77 17.57 -18.79
N LEU A 309 -8.19 17.41 -20.05
CA LEU A 309 -8.09 18.46 -21.06
C LEU A 309 -9.01 19.67 -20.80
N ALA A 310 -9.92 19.59 -19.84
CA ALA A 310 -10.70 20.74 -19.36
C ALA A 310 -9.86 21.73 -18.52
N MET A 311 -8.63 21.37 -18.10
CA MET A 311 -7.73 22.21 -17.30
C MET A 311 -7.22 23.42 -18.10
N LYS A 312 -6.86 24.51 -17.39
CA LYS A 312 -6.36 25.72 -18.03
C LYS A 312 -4.94 25.58 -18.59
N GLY A 313 -4.15 24.63 -18.09
CA GLY A 313 -2.79 24.35 -18.57
C GLY A 313 -2.69 24.01 -20.06
N VAL A 314 -3.80 23.60 -20.70
CA VAL A 314 -3.87 23.38 -22.15
C VAL A 314 -4.67 24.45 -22.91
N ALA A 315 -5.06 25.56 -22.24
CA ALA A 315 -5.83 26.63 -22.88
C ALA A 315 -5.03 27.30 -24.01
N GLY A 316 -5.70 27.69 -25.08
CA GLY A 316 -5.08 28.36 -26.22
C GLY A 316 -4.50 27.47 -27.30
N ASN A 317 -4.50 26.14 -27.11
CA ASN A 317 -3.91 25.16 -28.07
C ASN A 317 -4.92 24.60 -29.09
N GLY A 318 -5.98 25.33 -29.46
CA GLY A 318 -6.96 24.88 -30.45
C GLY A 318 -7.72 23.62 -30.02
N ASN A 319 -7.91 22.66 -30.96
CA ASN A 319 -8.55 21.37 -30.61
C ASN A 319 -7.56 20.44 -29.90
N VAL A 320 -7.60 20.51 -28.57
CA VAL A 320 -6.66 19.81 -27.68
C VAL A 320 -6.79 18.29 -27.73
N SER A 321 -7.99 17.75 -27.96
CA SER A 321 -8.20 16.31 -28.11
C SER A 321 -7.54 15.77 -29.38
N LEU A 322 -7.68 16.48 -30.51
CA LEU A 322 -7.00 16.13 -31.75
C LEU A 322 -5.48 16.15 -31.58
N GLN A 323 -4.94 17.23 -30.96
CA GLN A 323 -3.50 17.35 -30.74
C GLN A 323 -3.00 16.23 -29.81
N ALA A 324 -3.71 15.90 -28.75
CA ALA A 324 -3.37 14.81 -27.85
C ALA A 324 -3.29 13.46 -28.57
N LEU A 325 -4.25 13.15 -29.43
CA LEU A 325 -4.23 11.92 -30.24
C LEU A 325 -3.07 11.90 -31.24
N LYS A 326 -2.77 13.05 -31.87
CA LYS A 326 -1.61 13.22 -32.78
C LYS A 326 -0.28 13.07 -32.02
N ALA A 327 -0.22 13.54 -30.77
CA ALA A 327 0.96 13.39 -29.94
C ALA A 327 1.29 11.93 -29.57
N GLY A 328 0.29 11.02 -29.60
CA GLY A 328 0.50 9.61 -29.29
C GLY A 328 -0.35 9.07 -28.13
N ASN A 329 -1.11 9.90 -27.41
CA ASN A 329 -1.99 9.40 -26.35
C ASN A 329 -3.01 8.40 -26.89
N ASP A 330 -3.33 7.37 -26.10
CA ASP A 330 -4.33 6.36 -26.44
C ASP A 330 -5.75 6.80 -26.05
N MET A 331 -5.88 7.48 -24.89
CA MET A 331 -7.15 7.92 -24.36
C MET A 331 -7.10 9.38 -23.91
N VAL A 332 -8.15 10.11 -24.28
CA VAL A 332 -8.37 11.52 -23.94
C VAL A 332 -9.26 11.61 -22.72
N LEU A 333 -8.76 12.22 -21.64
CA LEU A 333 -9.51 12.40 -20.40
C LEU A 333 -10.17 13.77 -20.32
N SER A 334 -11.45 13.80 -19.95
CA SER A 334 -12.23 15.02 -19.71
C SER A 334 -12.16 16.03 -20.87
N PRO A 335 -12.58 15.67 -22.09
CA PRO A 335 -12.66 16.60 -23.20
C PRO A 335 -13.58 17.76 -22.82
N ARG A 336 -13.36 18.93 -23.41
CA ARG A 336 -14.17 20.13 -23.16
C ARG A 336 -15.54 20.06 -23.78
N ASN A 337 -15.59 19.60 -25.06
CA ASN A 337 -16.82 19.55 -25.85
C ASN A 337 -16.77 18.43 -26.88
N LEU A 338 -17.35 17.27 -26.56
CA LEU A 338 -17.40 16.13 -27.48
C LEU A 338 -18.08 16.44 -28.82
N LYS A 339 -19.05 17.40 -28.82
CA LYS A 339 -19.78 17.80 -30.02
C LYS A 339 -18.88 18.48 -31.07
N GLU A 340 -17.81 19.12 -30.63
CA GLU A 340 -16.84 19.78 -31.51
C GLU A 340 -15.59 18.91 -31.71
N GLU A 341 -15.13 18.23 -30.65
CA GLU A 341 -13.84 17.55 -30.66
C GLU A 341 -13.86 16.23 -31.48
N ILE A 342 -14.91 15.44 -31.39
CA ILE A 342 -15.03 14.20 -32.20
C ILE A 342 -15.13 14.50 -33.69
N PRO A 343 -15.98 15.45 -34.18
CA PRO A 343 -15.97 15.84 -35.58
C PRO A 343 -14.64 16.35 -36.10
N ALA A 344 -13.92 17.16 -35.28
CA ALA A 344 -12.61 17.67 -35.66
C ALA A 344 -11.55 16.53 -35.84
N VAL A 345 -11.63 15.48 -35.04
CA VAL A 345 -10.79 14.27 -35.26
C VAL A 345 -11.13 13.58 -36.58
N LEU A 346 -12.43 13.46 -36.91
CA LEU A 346 -12.86 12.87 -38.16
C LEU A 346 -12.43 13.70 -39.37
N GLU A 347 -12.58 15.02 -39.31
CA GLU A 347 -12.11 15.95 -40.33
C GLU A 347 -10.59 15.90 -40.54
N ALA A 348 -9.82 15.80 -39.46
CA ALA A 348 -8.36 15.67 -39.51
C ALA A 348 -7.93 14.37 -40.24
N ILE A 349 -8.71 13.29 -40.13
CA ILE A 349 -8.46 12.04 -40.85
C ILE A 349 -8.80 12.21 -42.33
N GLU A 350 -9.87 12.89 -42.68
CA GLU A 350 -10.22 13.20 -44.05
C GLU A 350 -9.15 14.08 -44.75
N LYS A 351 -8.50 14.95 -43.97
CA LYS A 351 -7.38 15.80 -44.42
C LYS A 351 -6.01 15.09 -44.45
N GLY A 352 -5.91 13.85 -43.96
CA GLY A 352 -4.68 13.09 -43.88
C GLY A 352 -3.74 13.54 -42.75
N GLU A 353 -4.23 14.31 -41.77
CA GLU A 353 -3.44 14.75 -40.60
C GLU A 353 -3.31 13.66 -39.53
N LEU A 354 -4.24 12.70 -39.51
CA LEU A 354 -4.22 11.41 -38.80
C LEU A 354 -4.62 10.32 -39.77
N THR A 355 -4.11 9.10 -39.55
CA THR A 355 -4.55 7.96 -40.36
C THR A 355 -5.70 7.20 -39.70
N ARG A 356 -6.45 6.44 -40.50
CA ARG A 356 -7.48 5.52 -39.95
C ARG A 356 -6.82 4.42 -39.13
N GLU A 357 -5.66 3.95 -39.55
CA GLU A 357 -4.85 2.93 -38.94
C GLU A 357 -4.40 3.34 -37.52
N ASP A 358 -4.00 4.61 -37.33
CA ASP A 358 -3.65 5.16 -36.00
C ASP A 358 -4.82 5.04 -35.04
N ILE A 359 -6.01 5.47 -35.45
CA ILE A 359 -7.23 5.40 -34.62
C ILE A 359 -7.64 3.96 -34.36
N GLU A 360 -7.59 3.09 -35.34
CA GLU A 360 -7.95 1.67 -35.19
C GLU A 360 -6.96 0.92 -34.31
N SER A 361 -5.67 1.22 -34.41
CA SER A 361 -4.64 0.68 -33.52
C SER A 361 -4.88 1.08 -32.06
N LYS A 362 -5.13 2.37 -31.80
CA LYS A 362 -5.47 2.88 -30.46
C LYS A 362 -6.78 2.23 -29.94
N CYS A 363 -7.81 2.14 -30.77
CA CYS A 363 -9.08 1.52 -30.39
C CYS A 363 -8.88 0.03 -30.04
N ARG A 364 -8.11 -0.72 -30.83
CA ARG A 364 -7.75 -2.12 -30.53
C ARG A 364 -7.03 -2.23 -29.19
N LYS A 365 -6.09 -1.34 -28.91
CA LYS A 365 -5.36 -1.30 -27.63
C LYS A 365 -6.33 -1.06 -26.46
N VAL A 366 -7.22 -0.07 -26.56
CA VAL A 366 -8.27 0.21 -25.55
C VAL A 366 -9.17 -1.01 -25.33
N LEU A 367 -9.62 -1.67 -26.40
CA LEU A 367 -10.46 -2.86 -26.31
C LEU A 367 -9.72 -4.04 -25.67
N THR A 368 -8.43 -4.22 -25.97
CA THR A 368 -7.60 -5.24 -25.31
C THR A 368 -7.56 -5.01 -23.80
N TYR A 369 -7.33 -3.77 -23.36
CA TYR A 369 -7.38 -3.43 -21.94
C TYR A 369 -8.77 -3.66 -21.33
N LYS A 370 -9.85 -3.34 -22.06
CA LYS A 370 -11.22 -3.67 -21.61
C LYS A 370 -11.39 -5.16 -21.38
N TYR A 371 -10.88 -6.00 -22.30
CA TYR A 371 -10.96 -7.45 -22.16
C TYR A 371 -10.24 -7.96 -20.91
N VAL A 372 -8.97 -7.57 -20.69
CA VAL A 372 -8.17 -8.04 -19.54
C VAL A 372 -8.70 -7.52 -18.21
N LEU A 373 -9.33 -6.36 -18.20
CA LEU A 373 -10.00 -5.78 -17.03
C LEU A 373 -11.40 -6.38 -16.77
N GLY A 374 -11.77 -7.43 -17.52
CA GLY A 374 -13.02 -8.16 -17.31
C GLY A 374 -14.24 -7.55 -18.00
N LEU A 375 -14.07 -6.53 -18.84
CA LEU A 375 -15.14 -5.85 -19.57
C LEU A 375 -15.55 -6.56 -20.87
N LYS A 376 -15.13 -7.81 -21.09
CA LYS A 376 -15.66 -8.65 -22.17
C LYS A 376 -17.15 -8.96 -22.02
N LYS A 377 -17.69 -8.83 -20.81
CA LYS A 377 -19.12 -8.96 -20.48
C LYS A 377 -19.56 -7.77 -19.64
N LYS A 378 -20.82 -7.37 -19.79
CA LYS A 378 -21.43 -6.37 -18.91
C LYS A 378 -21.53 -6.95 -17.50
N SER A 379 -21.03 -6.23 -16.52
CA SER A 379 -21.16 -6.57 -15.10
C SER A 379 -21.84 -5.43 -14.35
N TYR A 380 -22.54 -5.78 -13.29
CA TYR A 380 -23.29 -4.83 -12.49
C TYR A 380 -22.90 -4.97 -11.03
N VAL A 381 -22.81 -3.84 -10.35
CA VAL A 381 -22.49 -3.78 -8.92
C VAL A 381 -23.75 -4.01 -8.11
N GLN A 382 -23.66 -4.90 -7.12
CA GLN A 382 -24.73 -5.11 -6.15
C GLN A 382 -24.66 -4.07 -5.05
N LEU A 383 -25.73 -3.27 -4.89
CA LEU A 383 -25.80 -2.20 -3.88
C LEU A 383 -26.03 -2.73 -2.45
N SER A 384 -26.80 -3.83 -2.31
CA SER A 384 -27.09 -4.40 -0.99
C SER A 384 -25.80 -4.80 -0.27
N GLY A 385 -25.61 -4.32 0.98
CA GLY A 385 -24.44 -4.61 1.81
C GLY A 385 -23.10 -4.02 1.28
N LEU A 386 -23.13 -3.11 0.32
CA LEU A 386 -21.91 -2.55 -0.30
C LEU A 386 -21.05 -1.79 0.70
N GLU A 387 -21.66 -0.98 1.56
CA GLU A 387 -20.95 -0.20 2.58
C GLU A 387 -20.19 -1.11 3.56
N GLN A 388 -20.82 -2.20 4.01
CA GLN A 388 -20.19 -3.19 4.90
C GLN A 388 -19.04 -3.92 4.20
N ARG A 389 -19.19 -4.24 2.90
CA ARG A 389 -18.10 -4.88 2.14
C ARG A 389 -16.90 -3.97 1.97
N ILE A 390 -17.11 -2.66 1.81
CA ILE A 390 -16.03 -1.67 1.69
C ILE A 390 -15.40 -1.40 3.05
N ASN A 391 -16.21 -1.14 4.09
CA ASN A 391 -15.76 -0.86 5.45
C ASN A 391 -15.51 -2.16 6.27
N SER A 392 -14.89 -3.15 5.68
CA SER A 392 -14.66 -4.45 6.32
C SER A 392 -13.72 -4.35 7.54
N PRO A 393 -13.76 -5.32 8.46
CA PRO A 393 -12.78 -5.39 9.55
C PRO A 393 -11.33 -5.44 9.04
N GLN A 394 -11.09 -6.12 7.92
CA GLN A 394 -9.78 -6.22 7.28
C GLN A 394 -9.29 -4.87 6.76
N THR A 395 -10.19 -4.07 6.18
CA THR A 395 -9.87 -2.69 5.77
C THR A 395 -9.46 -1.83 6.95
N ARG A 396 -10.23 -1.89 8.06
CA ARG A 396 -9.91 -1.12 9.28
C ARG A 396 -8.59 -1.54 9.90
N ASP A 397 -8.30 -2.84 9.91
CA ASP A 397 -7.02 -3.36 10.39
C ASP A 397 -5.85 -2.87 9.52
N LEU A 398 -6.01 -2.90 8.19
CA LEU A 398 -4.99 -2.38 7.28
C LEU A 398 -4.73 -0.89 7.49
N VAL A 399 -5.79 -0.06 7.63
CA VAL A 399 -5.64 1.37 7.95
C VAL A 399 -4.83 1.55 9.25
N ARG A 400 -5.14 0.75 10.28
CA ARG A 400 -4.45 0.79 11.57
C ARG A 400 -2.97 0.40 11.43
N ARG A 401 -2.65 -0.66 10.67
CA ARG A 401 -1.26 -1.10 10.41
C ARG A 401 -0.48 -0.08 9.60
N LEU A 402 -1.08 0.54 8.59
CA LEU A 402 -0.46 1.61 7.80
C LEU A 402 -0.12 2.83 8.67
N ASN A 403 -1.05 3.26 9.52
CA ASN A 403 -0.79 4.37 10.44
C ASN A 403 0.33 4.04 11.43
N LEU A 404 0.33 2.84 12.01
CA LEU A 404 1.37 2.42 12.94
C LEU A 404 2.75 2.38 12.28
N ALA A 405 2.84 1.78 11.09
CA ALA A 405 4.09 1.67 10.34
C ALA A 405 4.64 3.02 9.86
N ALA A 406 3.78 4.04 9.76
CA ALA A 406 4.18 5.39 9.40
C ALA A 406 4.65 6.23 10.60
N ILE A 407 4.38 5.82 11.84
CA ILE A 407 4.84 6.56 13.03
C ILE A 407 6.35 6.68 12.99
N THR A 408 6.84 7.92 13.04
CA THR A 408 8.27 8.24 12.89
C THR A 408 8.79 8.88 14.16
N VAL A 409 9.78 8.25 14.79
CA VAL A 409 10.54 8.82 15.92
C VAL A 409 11.75 9.52 15.35
N LEU A 410 11.74 10.85 15.32
CA LEU A 410 12.77 11.64 14.63
C LEU A 410 14.09 11.71 15.38
N ASN A 411 14.03 11.77 16.70
CA ASN A 411 15.19 11.70 17.58
C ASN A 411 14.84 11.02 18.90
N ASN A 412 15.86 10.55 19.61
CA ASN A 412 15.74 9.93 20.93
C ASN A 412 17.02 10.17 21.72
N LYS A 413 17.20 11.42 22.18
CA LYS A 413 18.41 11.84 22.91
C LYS A 413 18.50 11.10 24.24
N ASN A 414 19.70 10.64 24.57
CA ASN A 414 20.00 9.91 25.81
C ASN A 414 19.10 8.66 26.01
N HIS A 415 18.57 8.08 24.92
CA HIS A 415 17.67 6.92 24.96
C HIS A 415 16.49 7.10 25.92
N ILE A 416 15.86 8.31 25.91
CA ILE A 416 14.72 8.61 26.77
C ILE A 416 13.51 7.70 26.47
N LEU A 417 13.37 7.27 25.22
CA LEU A 417 12.40 6.25 24.81
C LEU A 417 13.09 4.87 24.72
N PRO A 418 12.42 3.79 25.14
CA PRO A 418 11.07 3.75 25.67
C PRO A 418 10.99 4.27 27.12
N LEU A 419 9.82 4.87 27.43
CA LEU A 419 9.49 5.26 28.80
C LEU A 419 9.23 4.01 29.65
N HIS A 420 9.58 4.09 30.94
CA HIS A 420 9.27 3.02 31.89
C HIS A 420 7.84 3.18 32.40
N THR A 421 7.16 2.05 32.58
CA THR A 421 5.86 2.00 33.28
C THR A 421 6.10 2.24 34.77
N ASP A 422 5.76 3.41 35.25
CA ASP A 422 5.88 3.79 36.64
C ASP A 422 4.68 4.67 37.00
N LYS A 423 3.80 4.15 37.86
CA LYS A 423 2.63 4.91 38.34
C LYS A 423 2.94 5.87 39.48
N GLU A 424 4.11 5.76 40.08
CA GLU A 424 4.56 6.69 41.15
C GLU A 424 5.13 7.97 40.52
N GLN A 425 5.59 7.90 39.26
CA GLN A 425 6.10 9.07 38.56
C GLN A 425 5.00 9.72 37.71
N THR A 426 4.59 10.93 38.08
CA THR A 426 3.62 11.72 37.29
C THR A 426 4.32 12.44 36.15
N ILE A 427 3.79 12.29 34.93
CA ILE A 427 4.24 12.98 33.71
C ILE A 427 3.30 14.16 33.46
N ALA A 428 3.84 15.34 33.14
CA ALA A 428 3.06 16.47 32.66
C ALA A 428 2.71 16.25 31.17
N LEU A 429 1.42 16.28 30.83
CA LEU A 429 0.94 16.28 29.45
C LEU A 429 0.45 17.69 29.11
N LEU A 430 1.22 18.41 28.29
CA LEU A 430 0.85 19.70 27.74
C LEU A 430 0.12 19.48 26.40
N GLU A 431 -1.15 19.85 26.34
CA GLU A 431 -2.01 19.72 25.18
C GLU A 431 -2.08 21.05 24.42
N VAL A 432 -1.72 21.04 23.13
CA VAL A 432 -1.68 22.21 22.24
C VAL A 432 -2.69 22.01 21.13
N GLY A 433 -3.84 22.68 21.23
CA GLY A 433 -4.98 22.54 20.34
C GLY A 433 -6.31 22.63 21.10
N ASP A 434 -7.39 22.21 20.43
CA ASP A 434 -8.71 22.25 21.05
C ASP A 434 -8.84 21.22 22.19
N PRO A 435 -9.55 21.56 23.27
CA PRO A 435 -9.79 20.66 24.39
C PRO A 435 -10.46 19.34 23.94
N GLY A 436 -9.91 18.22 24.37
CA GLY A 436 -10.43 16.88 24.06
C GLY A 436 -9.88 16.23 22.79
N GLU A 437 -9.20 16.96 21.92
CA GLU A 437 -8.59 16.37 20.72
C GLU A 437 -7.53 15.32 21.02
N THR A 438 -6.89 15.38 22.18
CA THR A 438 -5.86 14.43 22.64
C THR A 438 -6.33 13.48 23.75
N ASP A 439 -7.65 13.35 23.96
CA ASP A 439 -8.21 12.49 25.00
C ASP A 439 -7.85 11.01 24.83
N ALA A 440 -7.78 10.52 23.60
CA ALA A 440 -7.41 9.13 23.34
C ALA A 440 -5.95 8.86 23.74
N LEU A 441 -5.05 9.84 23.51
CA LEU A 441 -3.66 9.81 23.98
C LEU A 441 -3.61 9.76 25.51
N ALA A 442 -4.26 10.73 26.17
CA ALA A 442 -4.26 10.85 27.63
C ALA A 442 -4.80 9.56 28.28
N LYS A 443 -5.92 9.03 27.79
CA LYS A 443 -6.49 7.77 28.25
C LYS A 443 -5.55 6.57 28.07
N GLN A 444 -4.83 6.49 26.96
CA GLN A 444 -3.88 5.40 26.72
C GLN A 444 -2.62 5.56 27.60
N LEU A 445 -2.07 6.77 27.74
CA LEU A 445 -0.93 7.04 28.60
C LEU A 445 -1.22 6.72 30.08
N SER A 446 -2.45 7.01 30.56
CA SER A 446 -2.88 6.73 31.92
C SER A 446 -2.89 5.23 32.28
N ARG A 447 -2.78 4.33 31.30
CA ARG A 447 -2.58 2.89 31.53
C ARG A 447 -1.16 2.57 32.00
N TYR A 448 -0.21 3.42 31.64
CA TYR A 448 1.22 3.20 31.85
C TYR A 448 1.83 4.04 32.96
N THR A 449 1.30 5.25 33.19
CA THR A 449 1.84 6.24 34.12
C THR A 449 0.74 7.13 34.68
N SER A 450 1.04 7.85 35.78
CA SER A 450 0.19 8.94 36.27
C SER A 450 0.39 10.19 35.40
N LEU A 451 -0.71 10.92 35.12
CA LEU A 451 -0.69 12.12 34.27
C LEU A 451 -1.23 13.35 35.01
N ALA A 452 -0.54 14.47 34.84
CA ALA A 452 -1.07 15.81 35.08
C ALA A 452 -1.31 16.50 33.75
N ARG A 453 -2.55 16.86 33.43
CA ARG A 453 -2.92 17.47 32.14
C ARG A 453 -2.92 18.99 32.25
N PHE A 454 -2.31 19.62 31.26
CA PHE A 454 -2.24 21.06 31.06
C PHE A 454 -2.68 21.40 29.63
N SER A 455 -3.37 22.52 29.46
CA SER A 455 -3.82 22.98 28.14
C SER A 455 -3.17 24.33 27.84
N LEU A 456 -2.48 24.41 26.72
CA LEU A 456 -2.00 25.67 26.15
C LEU A 456 -3.06 26.22 25.19
N ARG A 457 -3.64 27.36 25.50
CA ARG A 457 -4.66 28.02 24.70
C ARG A 457 -4.04 29.04 23.74
N ALA A 458 -4.70 29.27 22.61
CA ALA A 458 -4.32 30.33 21.69
C ALA A 458 -4.40 31.71 22.36
N ASN A 459 -3.45 32.58 22.05
CA ASN A 459 -3.43 33.99 22.50
C ASN A 459 -3.49 34.19 24.01
N GLN A 460 -2.90 33.30 24.79
CA GLN A 460 -2.73 33.50 26.24
C GLN A 460 -1.84 34.71 26.52
N THR A 461 -2.11 35.40 27.66
CA THR A 461 -1.25 36.50 28.13
C THR A 461 0.13 35.96 28.56
N GLU A 462 1.12 36.85 28.66
CA GLU A 462 2.45 36.45 29.11
C GLU A 462 2.45 35.94 30.59
N GLU A 463 1.57 36.51 31.42
CA GLU A 463 1.41 36.06 32.81
C GLU A 463 0.82 34.64 32.87
N GLU A 464 -0.14 34.34 32.01
CA GLU A 464 -0.72 32.97 31.89
C GLU A 464 0.32 32.00 31.36
N ASN A 465 1.07 32.39 30.34
CA ASN A 465 2.17 31.61 29.79
C ASN A 465 3.25 31.33 30.83
N GLN A 466 3.64 32.34 31.64
CA GLN A 466 4.62 32.18 32.68
C GLN A 466 4.16 31.23 33.78
N ARG A 467 2.93 31.37 34.28
CA ARG A 467 2.35 30.44 35.29
C ARG A 467 2.33 29.01 34.77
N LEU A 468 2.01 28.82 33.46
CA LEU A 468 2.00 27.49 32.85
C LEU A 468 3.42 26.91 32.79
N ARG A 469 4.44 27.71 32.39
CA ARG A 469 5.85 27.28 32.40
C ARG A 469 6.33 26.91 33.79
N ASP A 470 6.01 27.73 34.80
CA ASP A 470 6.36 27.48 36.19
C ASP A 470 5.73 26.18 36.70
N SER A 471 4.44 25.94 36.37
CA SER A 471 3.78 24.69 36.74
C SER A 471 4.42 23.47 36.07
N LEU A 472 4.77 23.56 34.78
CA LEU A 472 5.41 22.47 34.04
C LEU A 472 6.84 22.17 34.56
N SER A 473 7.57 23.18 35.04
CA SER A 473 8.93 23.03 35.54
C SER A 473 9.03 22.13 36.80
N THR A 474 7.92 21.93 37.49
CA THR A 474 7.88 21.05 38.69
C THR A 474 7.88 19.55 38.32
N TYR A 475 7.68 19.19 37.06
CA TYR A 475 7.62 17.81 36.63
C TYR A 475 8.94 17.32 36.05
N LYS A 476 9.35 16.10 36.42
CA LYS A 476 10.58 15.46 35.93
C LYS A 476 10.52 15.09 34.44
N ARG A 477 9.32 15.07 33.83
CA ARG A 477 9.10 14.73 32.42
C ARG A 477 7.86 15.42 31.87
N ILE A 478 8.01 15.94 30.68
CA ILE A 478 6.95 16.67 29.98
C ILE A 478 6.70 16.02 28.62
N ILE A 479 5.45 15.74 28.30
CA ILE A 479 4.98 15.37 26.96
C ILE A 479 4.20 16.56 26.41
N VAL A 480 4.59 17.05 25.23
CA VAL A 480 3.90 18.12 24.51
C VAL A 480 3.17 17.49 23.33
N ALA A 481 1.85 17.43 23.40
CA ALA A 481 0.99 16.86 22.36
C ALA A 481 0.39 17.97 21.50
N VAL A 482 0.76 18.00 20.21
CA VAL A 482 0.36 19.04 19.27
C VAL A 482 -0.67 18.45 18.29
N SER A 483 -1.93 18.91 18.38
CA SER A 483 -3.02 18.60 17.44
C SER A 483 -3.35 19.79 16.53
N GLU A 484 -2.92 20.99 16.89
CA GLU A 484 -3.19 22.24 16.18
C GLU A 484 -2.30 22.42 14.93
N GLN A 485 -2.90 22.83 13.82
CA GLN A 485 -2.18 23.07 12.56
C GLN A 485 -1.58 24.49 12.43
N ARG A 486 -2.13 25.47 13.16
CA ARG A 486 -1.64 26.86 13.18
C ARG A 486 -0.99 27.17 14.51
N LEU A 487 0.34 27.09 14.57
CA LEU A 487 1.09 27.29 15.81
C LEU A 487 1.50 28.74 16.06
N ALA A 488 1.21 29.67 15.14
CA ALA A 488 1.52 31.09 15.31
C ALA A 488 0.96 31.69 16.62
N PRO A 489 -0.30 31.40 17.03
CA PRO A 489 -0.85 31.93 18.30
C PRO A 489 -0.16 31.40 19.57
N TYR A 490 0.59 30.31 19.44
CA TYR A 490 1.29 29.63 20.55
C TYR A 490 2.79 29.95 20.59
N GLN A 491 3.32 30.63 19.58
CA GLN A 491 4.75 30.99 19.51
C GLN A 491 5.26 31.78 20.71
N PRO A 492 4.53 32.72 21.33
CA PRO A 492 5.00 33.44 22.52
C PRO A 492 5.34 32.49 23.68
N PHE A 493 4.57 31.44 23.88
CA PHE A 493 4.87 30.41 24.87
C PHE A 493 6.13 29.65 24.50
N PHE A 494 6.22 29.10 23.28
CA PHE A 494 7.33 28.27 22.82
C PHE A 494 8.64 29.02 22.67
N ALA A 495 8.62 30.33 22.42
CA ALA A 495 9.82 31.15 22.33
C ALA A 495 10.61 31.18 23.66
N LYS A 496 9.93 31.02 24.81
CA LYS A 496 10.51 31.00 26.15
C LYS A 496 10.42 29.64 26.83
N PHE A 497 9.86 28.62 26.18
CA PHE A 497 9.71 27.28 26.71
C PHE A 497 10.97 26.44 26.44
N VAL A 498 11.92 26.51 27.39
CA VAL A 498 13.12 25.69 27.39
C VAL A 498 13.15 24.97 28.75
N PRO A 499 12.42 23.86 28.92
CA PRO A 499 12.33 23.18 30.19
C PRO A 499 13.68 22.52 30.55
N GLU A 500 14.07 22.55 31.82
CA GLU A 500 15.21 21.79 32.34
C GLU A 500 14.94 20.28 32.31
N SER A 501 13.67 19.89 32.47
CA SER A 501 13.20 18.50 32.37
C SER A 501 13.12 18.04 30.92
N PRO A 502 13.41 16.77 30.64
CA PRO A 502 13.28 16.20 29.30
C PRO A 502 11.87 16.38 28.74
N ALA A 503 11.77 17.06 27.60
CA ALA A 503 10.52 17.28 26.88
C ALA A 503 10.44 16.36 25.64
N ILE A 504 9.29 15.68 25.48
CA ILE A 504 8.96 14.80 24.37
C ILE A 504 7.84 15.47 23.58
N TYR A 505 8.08 15.75 22.30
CA TYR A 505 7.08 16.37 21.42
C TYR A 505 6.39 15.32 20.56
N LEU A 506 5.06 15.31 20.55
CA LEU A 506 4.22 14.46 19.75
C LEU A 506 3.42 15.32 18.77
N PHE A 507 3.59 15.09 17.47
CA PHE A 507 2.85 15.82 16.44
C PHE A 507 1.81 14.91 15.81
N PHE A 508 0.53 15.25 15.99
CA PHE A 508 -0.61 14.61 15.33
C PHE A 508 -1.05 15.39 14.08
N THR A 509 -0.18 16.21 13.56
CA THR A 509 -0.33 17.10 12.43
C THR A 509 0.70 16.77 11.35
N PRO A 510 0.61 17.33 10.14
CA PRO A 510 1.68 17.23 9.16
C PRO A 510 3.03 17.72 9.73
N GLY A 511 4.10 16.97 9.49
CA GLY A 511 5.42 17.22 10.09
C GLY A 511 5.94 18.64 9.93
N LYS A 512 5.67 19.29 8.78
CA LYS A 512 6.08 20.68 8.52
C LYS A 512 5.56 21.70 9.56
N MET A 513 4.51 21.37 10.31
CA MET A 513 3.96 22.28 11.34
C MET A 513 4.95 22.52 12.47
N MET A 514 5.85 21.57 12.76
CA MET A 514 6.88 21.74 13.78
C MET A 514 7.86 22.88 13.48
N LEU A 515 8.04 23.23 12.20
CA LEU A 515 8.93 24.34 11.79
C LEU A 515 8.46 25.70 12.34
N GLN A 516 7.17 25.84 12.66
CA GLN A 516 6.64 27.05 13.28
C GLN A 516 7.14 27.24 14.74
N ILE A 517 7.61 26.17 15.37
CA ILE A 517 8.17 26.18 16.74
C ILE A 517 9.55 25.48 16.78
N GLN A 518 10.31 25.59 15.69
CA GLN A 518 11.57 24.87 15.49
C GLN A 518 12.59 25.04 16.62
N ARG A 519 12.66 26.21 17.26
CA ARG A 519 13.58 26.46 18.39
C ARG A 519 13.26 25.56 19.58
N ALA A 520 11.99 25.39 19.93
CA ALA A 520 11.59 24.49 21.02
C ALA A 520 11.82 23.02 20.63
N VAL A 521 11.50 22.63 19.39
CA VAL A 521 11.72 21.27 18.88
C VAL A 521 13.20 20.89 18.84
N ALA A 522 14.09 21.82 18.49
CA ALA A 522 15.55 21.58 18.49
C ALA A 522 16.09 21.15 19.87
N HIS A 523 15.46 21.59 20.96
CA HIS A 523 15.82 21.21 22.34
C HIS A 523 15.10 19.94 22.82
N ALA A 524 14.17 19.40 22.04
CA ALA A 524 13.42 18.21 22.42
C ALA A 524 14.33 17.01 22.71
N SER A 525 14.00 16.24 23.74
CA SER A 525 14.65 14.97 24.05
C SER A 525 14.20 13.84 23.13
N ALA A 526 12.94 13.88 22.72
CA ALA A 526 12.42 13.04 21.65
C ALA A 526 11.32 13.79 20.85
N VAL A 527 11.22 13.48 19.58
CA VAL A 527 10.16 14.00 18.68
C VAL A 527 9.53 12.83 17.97
N VAL A 528 8.21 12.73 18.05
CA VAL A 528 7.43 11.65 17.43
C VAL A 528 6.36 12.23 16.53
N LEU A 529 6.31 11.78 15.28
CA LEU A 529 5.26 12.11 14.33
C LEU A 529 4.23 11.00 14.27
N GLY A 530 2.98 11.30 14.66
CA GLY A 530 1.82 10.44 14.43
C GLY A 530 1.17 10.70 13.07
N HIS A 531 1.42 11.87 12.47
CA HIS A 531 0.88 12.31 11.17
C HIS A 531 -0.66 12.49 11.11
N SER A 532 -1.40 12.08 12.13
CA SER A 532 -2.86 12.15 12.18
C SER A 532 -3.34 12.29 13.62
N TYR A 533 -4.39 13.07 13.82
CA TYR A 533 -5.03 13.25 15.14
C TYR A 533 -6.11 12.17 15.44
N SER A 534 -6.23 11.13 14.60
CA SER A 534 -7.21 10.07 14.86
C SER A 534 -6.93 9.36 16.19
N SER A 535 -8.00 8.96 16.89
CA SER A 535 -7.90 8.27 18.18
C SER A 535 -7.03 7.00 18.13
N ASP A 536 -7.02 6.30 16.98
CA ASP A 536 -6.18 5.11 16.80
C ASP A 536 -4.71 5.47 16.79
N VAL A 537 -4.31 6.50 16.04
CA VAL A 537 -2.92 6.97 15.98
C VAL A 537 -2.46 7.48 17.36
N GLN A 538 -3.30 8.21 18.07
CA GLN A 538 -2.98 8.67 19.43
C GLN A 538 -2.67 7.52 20.37
N ARG A 539 -3.49 6.45 20.34
CA ARG A 539 -3.22 5.23 21.14
C ARG A 539 -1.93 4.56 20.72
N GLN A 540 -1.69 4.43 19.41
CA GLN A 540 -0.48 3.82 18.86
C GLN A 540 0.79 4.60 19.25
N VAL A 541 0.75 5.93 19.18
CA VAL A 541 1.88 6.78 19.62
C VAL A 541 2.15 6.56 21.13
N ALA A 542 1.11 6.53 21.97
CA ALA A 542 1.30 6.22 23.40
C ALA A 542 1.94 4.85 23.60
N ASP A 543 1.53 3.84 22.83
CA ASP A 543 2.11 2.49 22.89
C ASP A 543 3.58 2.48 22.44
N VAL A 544 3.93 3.26 21.41
CA VAL A 544 5.32 3.44 20.95
C VAL A 544 6.19 4.06 22.04
N LEU A 545 5.70 5.09 22.75
CA LEU A 545 6.47 5.73 23.82
C LEU A 545 6.89 4.75 24.92
N PHE A 546 6.11 3.70 25.18
CA PHE A 546 6.37 2.68 26.20
C PHE A 546 6.87 1.35 25.60
N ALA A 547 7.30 1.34 24.34
CA ALA A 547 7.69 0.15 23.58
C ALA A 547 6.67 -1.00 23.67
N LYS A 548 5.39 -0.65 23.66
CA LYS A 548 4.28 -1.60 23.52
C LYS A 548 3.90 -1.79 22.04
N ALA A 549 4.33 -0.87 21.18
CA ALA A 549 4.29 -0.97 19.74
C ALA A 549 5.67 -0.66 19.13
N SER A 550 5.97 -1.24 17.97
CA SER A 550 7.15 -0.86 17.18
C SER A 550 6.89 0.45 16.43
N ALA A 551 7.95 1.23 16.23
CA ALA A 551 7.98 2.31 15.28
C ALA A 551 9.32 2.26 14.54
N ASP A 552 9.28 2.20 13.22
CA ASP A 552 10.45 2.18 12.34
C ASP A 552 10.27 3.08 11.11
N GLY A 553 9.24 3.93 11.14
CA GLY A 553 8.98 4.92 10.10
C GLY A 553 10.17 5.86 9.91
N GLN A 554 10.37 6.29 8.66
CA GLN A 554 11.40 7.23 8.25
C GLN A 554 10.78 8.38 7.47
N LEU A 555 11.32 9.60 7.63
CA LEU A 555 10.82 10.75 6.87
C LEU A 555 10.91 10.52 5.37
N SER A 556 9.81 10.73 4.69
CA SER A 556 9.72 10.71 3.23
C SER A 556 10.16 12.03 2.59
N ALA A 557 10.15 13.12 3.36
CA ALA A 557 10.62 14.43 2.96
C ALA A 557 11.25 15.15 4.16
N SER A 558 12.24 15.99 3.90
CA SER A 558 12.95 16.77 4.91
C SER A 558 12.04 17.74 5.66
N LEU A 559 12.36 18.03 6.89
CA LEU A 559 11.69 19.02 7.74
C LEU A 559 12.68 20.15 8.06
N GLY A 560 12.91 21.00 7.05
CA GLY A 560 13.92 22.05 7.11
C GLY A 560 15.31 21.49 7.40
N GLU A 561 16.11 22.24 8.15
CA GLU A 561 17.44 21.81 8.57
C GLU A 561 17.43 20.87 9.80
N LEU A 562 16.27 20.72 10.47
CA LEU A 562 16.17 19.92 11.71
C LEU A 562 16.27 18.42 11.45
N PHE A 563 15.58 17.95 10.44
CA PHE A 563 15.49 16.51 10.17
C PHE A 563 15.54 16.26 8.65
N PRO A 564 16.58 15.59 8.16
CA PRO A 564 16.69 15.24 6.73
C PRO A 564 15.74 14.11 6.36
N THR A 565 15.48 13.96 5.06
CA THR A 565 14.82 12.76 4.50
C THR A 565 15.52 11.49 4.97
N GLY A 566 14.73 10.46 5.29
CA GLY A 566 15.22 9.21 5.86
C GLY A 566 15.46 9.26 7.37
N ALA A 567 15.33 10.41 8.02
CA ALA A 567 15.45 10.48 9.49
C ALA A 567 14.38 9.62 10.16
N GLY A 568 14.81 8.80 11.12
CA GLY A 568 13.95 7.93 11.91
C GLY A 568 14.74 7.01 12.83
N VAL A 569 14.29 6.90 14.07
CA VAL A 569 14.87 6.03 15.10
C VAL A 569 13.90 4.85 15.32
N THR A 570 14.41 3.64 15.26
CA THR A 570 13.61 2.44 15.50
C THR A 570 13.35 2.25 17.00
N ILE A 571 12.08 2.09 17.36
CA ILE A 571 11.66 1.61 18.67
C ILE A 571 11.17 0.16 18.51
N THR A 572 11.80 -0.74 19.23
CA THR A 572 11.44 -2.17 19.20
C THR A 572 10.78 -2.56 20.53
N PRO A 573 9.62 -3.20 20.53
CA PRO A 573 9.01 -3.73 21.74
C PRO A 573 9.93 -4.74 22.44
N LYS A 574 10.06 -4.64 23.76
CA LYS A 574 10.81 -5.60 24.58
C LYS A 574 10.02 -6.90 24.82
N THR A 575 8.70 -6.85 24.62
CA THR A 575 7.77 -7.97 24.79
C THR A 575 6.76 -7.96 23.65
N PRO A 576 6.23 -9.12 23.22
CA PRO A 576 5.19 -9.19 22.24
C PRO A 576 3.99 -8.30 22.59
N LEU A 577 3.40 -7.66 21.58
CA LEU A 577 2.25 -6.78 21.76
C LEU A 577 1.03 -7.57 22.24
N HIS A 578 0.50 -7.22 23.41
CA HIS A 578 -0.82 -7.68 23.86
C HIS A 578 -1.85 -6.65 23.42
N PHE A 579 -2.70 -7.05 22.49
CA PHE A 579 -3.86 -6.25 22.08
C PHE A 579 -5.02 -6.45 23.06
N VAL A 580 -5.92 -5.47 23.13
CA VAL A 580 -7.13 -5.57 23.95
C VAL A 580 -8.11 -6.50 23.24
N PRO A 581 -8.40 -7.69 23.75
CA PRO A 581 -9.24 -8.68 23.07
C PRO A 581 -10.61 -8.16 22.66
N GLU A 582 -11.21 -7.27 23.46
CA GLU A 582 -12.51 -6.67 23.22
C GLU A 582 -12.57 -5.84 21.95
N GLU A 583 -11.49 -5.17 21.59
CA GLU A 583 -11.36 -4.38 20.35
C GLU A 583 -11.41 -5.29 19.10
N TYR A 584 -11.11 -6.57 19.27
CA TYR A 584 -11.12 -7.59 18.23
C TYR A 584 -12.30 -8.56 18.34
N GLY A 585 -13.31 -8.21 19.15
CA GLY A 585 -14.51 -9.02 19.36
C GLY A 585 -14.25 -10.33 20.12
N LEU A 586 -13.21 -10.36 20.95
CA LEU A 586 -12.95 -11.41 21.93
C LEU A 586 -13.24 -10.88 23.33
N SER A 587 -13.47 -11.79 24.28
CA SER A 587 -13.68 -11.45 25.68
C SER A 587 -12.44 -11.83 26.51
N SER A 588 -11.84 -10.86 27.18
CA SER A 588 -10.74 -11.10 28.13
C SER A 588 -11.17 -12.06 29.25
N ALA A 589 -12.44 -11.99 29.67
CA ALA A 589 -12.99 -12.92 30.69
C ALA A 589 -13.05 -14.35 30.16
N HIS A 590 -13.42 -14.56 28.89
CA HIS A 590 -13.39 -15.88 28.28
C HIS A 590 -11.95 -16.39 28.07
N LEU A 591 -11.01 -15.54 27.68
CA LEU A 591 -9.60 -15.92 27.51
C LEU A 591 -8.97 -16.34 28.85
N LYS A 592 -9.38 -15.76 29.99
CA LYS A 592 -8.93 -16.19 31.31
C LYS A 592 -9.28 -17.65 31.65
N ARG A 593 -10.26 -18.26 30.99
CA ARG A 593 -10.56 -19.68 31.16
C ARG A 593 -9.42 -20.59 30.72
N ILE A 594 -8.55 -20.11 29.82
CA ILE A 594 -7.33 -20.79 29.40
C ILE A 594 -6.42 -21.03 30.61
N ASP A 595 -6.30 -20.06 31.52
CA ASP A 595 -5.50 -20.19 32.74
C ASP A 595 -5.97 -21.41 33.56
N SER A 596 -7.28 -21.53 33.74
CA SER A 596 -7.86 -22.65 34.51
C SER A 596 -7.62 -24.00 33.86
N ILE A 597 -7.77 -24.09 32.52
CA ILE A 597 -7.56 -25.32 31.75
C ILE A 597 -6.10 -25.74 31.80
N ALA A 598 -5.17 -24.80 31.56
CA ALA A 598 -3.74 -25.07 31.57
C ALA A 598 -3.23 -25.53 32.94
N LEU A 599 -3.67 -24.84 33.99
CA LEU A 599 -3.31 -25.20 35.37
C LEU A 599 -3.94 -26.53 35.82
N ASP A 600 -5.13 -26.84 35.34
CA ASP A 600 -5.79 -28.12 35.63
C ASP A 600 -5.03 -29.30 35.01
N GLY A 601 -4.62 -29.22 33.75
CA GLY A 601 -3.79 -30.23 33.11
C GLY A 601 -2.47 -30.47 33.86
N ILE A 602 -1.82 -29.41 34.35
CA ILE A 602 -0.60 -29.52 35.17
C ILE A 602 -0.91 -30.22 36.51
N ARG A 603 -2.02 -29.87 37.18
CA ARG A 603 -2.42 -30.51 38.43
C ARG A 603 -2.72 -31.98 38.27
N GLN A 604 -3.32 -32.36 37.14
CA GLN A 604 -3.62 -33.77 36.83
C GLN A 604 -2.39 -34.54 36.35
N GLY A 605 -1.23 -33.88 36.19
CA GLY A 605 -0.01 -34.53 35.71
C GLY A 605 -0.01 -34.85 34.20
N ALA A 606 -0.93 -34.28 33.44
CA ALA A 606 -1.00 -34.51 31.99
C ALA A 606 0.23 -33.96 31.26
N TYR A 607 0.77 -32.84 31.76
CA TYR A 607 2.03 -32.21 31.30
C TYR A 607 2.64 -31.36 32.42
N PRO A 608 3.97 -31.15 32.46
CA PRO A 608 4.62 -30.39 33.52
C PRO A 608 4.49 -28.87 33.32
N GLY A 609 4.33 -28.42 32.08
CA GLY A 609 4.17 -27.01 31.72
C GLY A 609 3.78 -26.86 30.25
N CYS A 610 3.32 -25.68 29.89
CA CYS A 610 2.94 -25.33 28.52
C CYS A 610 3.00 -23.82 28.29
N GLN A 611 3.00 -23.43 27.01
CA GLN A 611 2.74 -22.05 26.55
C GLN A 611 1.47 -22.04 25.69
N VAL A 612 0.63 -21.05 25.87
CA VAL A 612 -0.57 -20.85 25.05
C VAL A 612 -0.57 -19.47 24.45
N VAL A 613 -0.67 -19.41 23.12
CA VAL A 613 -0.75 -18.17 22.35
C VAL A 613 -2.05 -18.19 21.56
N VAL A 614 -2.83 -17.11 21.65
CA VAL A 614 -4.05 -16.92 20.85
C VAL A 614 -3.88 -15.69 19.97
N LEU A 615 -4.00 -15.88 18.66
CA LEU A 615 -3.95 -14.82 17.68
C LEU A 615 -5.33 -14.60 17.04
N LYS A 616 -5.62 -13.34 16.73
CA LYS A 616 -6.76 -12.96 15.89
C LYS A 616 -6.35 -11.83 14.96
N ASN A 617 -6.61 -12.00 13.67
CA ASN A 617 -6.24 -11.04 12.62
C ASN A 617 -4.73 -10.66 12.64
N GLY A 618 -3.86 -11.63 12.93
CA GLY A 618 -2.41 -11.40 13.02
C GLY A 618 -1.91 -10.78 14.33
N HIS A 619 -2.81 -10.52 15.30
CA HIS A 619 -2.47 -9.90 16.59
C HIS A 619 -2.55 -10.89 17.74
N ILE A 620 -1.58 -10.80 18.67
CA ILE A 620 -1.55 -11.63 19.87
C ILE A 620 -2.56 -11.10 20.87
N MET A 621 -3.60 -11.90 21.15
CA MET A 621 -4.66 -11.60 22.10
C MET A 621 -4.42 -12.21 23.49
N PHE A 622 -3.61 -13.26 23.52
CA PHE A 622 -3.26 -13.98 24.74
C PHE A 622 -1.91 -14.66 24.51
N ASP A 623 -0.98 -14.50 25.43
CA ASP A 623 0.32 -15.19 25.45
C ASP A 623 0.71 -15.41 26.91
N LYS A 624 0.68 -16.68 27.35
CA LYS A 624 1.06 -17.06 28.69
C LYS A 624 1.75 -18.41 28.72
N ALA A 625 2.71 -18.49 29.63
CA ALA A 625 3.41 -19.71 29.99
C ALA A 625 2.97 -20.21 31.36
N PHE A 626 2.89 -21.53 31.53
CA PHE A 626 2.42 -22.19 32.74
C PHE A 626 3.36 -23.33 33.12
N GLY A 627 3.53 -23.54 34.45
CA GLY A 627 4.27 -24.70 34.96
C GLY A 627 5.78 -24.63 34.80
N THR A 628 6.40 -25.78 34.66
CA THR A 628 7.84 -25.98 34.62
C THR A 628 8.23 -26.96 33.50
N TYR A 629 9.52 -27.10 33.17
CA TYR A 629 9.95 -27.98 32.06
C TYR A 629 9.68 -29.46 32.33
N THR A 630 9.95 -29.93 33.54
CA THR A 630 9.90 -31.39 33.86
C THR A 630 9.18 -31.67 35.19
N GLY A 631 8.65 -30.69 35.91
CA GLY A 631 8.00 -30.86 37.20
C GLY A 631 8.71 -30.13 38.36
N LYS A 632 8.50 -30.61 39.62
CA LYS A 632 9.08 -29.93 40.80
C LYS A 632 10.60 -29.77 40.73
N GLY A 633 11.09 -28.56 41.02
CA GLY A 633 12.52 -28.26 41.02
C GLY A 633 13.09 -27.90 39.65
N SER A 634 12.33 -28.00 38.59
CA SER A 634 12.71 -27.60 37.23
C SER A 634 12.45 -26.09 36.97
N PRO A 635 13.19 -25.44 36.06
CA PRO A 635 12.91 -24.07 35.67
C PRO A 635 11.47 -23.86 35.21
N ARG A 636 10.95 -22.65 35.40
CA ARG A 636 9.62 -22.26 34.89
C ARG A 636 9.61 -22.17 33.36
N VAL A 637 8.47 -22.51 32.77
CA VAL A 637 8.23 -22.20 31.35
C VAL A 637 8.01 -20.72 31.19
N GLU A 638 8.69 -20.12 30.21
CA GLU A 638 8.59 -18.71 29.83
C GLU A 638 8.11 -18.58 28.39
N SER A 639 7.49 -17.43 28.04
CA SER A 639 6.99 -17.18 26.70
C SER A 639 8.08 -17.08 25.62
N THR A 640 9.34 -16.99 26.02
CA THR A 640 10.53 -16.98 25.15
C THR A 640 11.13 -18.35 24.91
N ASN A 641 10.58 -19.41 25.52
CA ASN A 641 11.12 -20.76 25.34
C ASN A 641 10.89 -21.29 23.93
N ILE A 642 11.86 -22.05 23.45
CA ILE A 642 11.84 -22.69 22.14
C ILE A 642 11.33 -24.11 22.28
N TYR A 643 10.38 -24.50 21.43
CA TYR A 643 9.80 -25.85 21.39
C TYR A 643 10.19 -26.56 20.10
N ASP A 644 10.42 -27.85 20.19
CA ASP A 644 10.47 -28.72 19.00
C ASP A 644 9.07 -28.77 18.38
N LEU A 645 8.97 -28.40 17.13
CA LEU A 645 7.70 -28.39 16.39
C LEU A 645 7.26 -29.77 15.93
N ALA A 646 8.15 -30.76 15.97
CA ALA A 646 7.87 -32.14 15.51
C ALA A 646 7.07 -32.12 14.17
N SER A 647 5.92 -32.79 14.12
CA SER A 647 5.09 -32.87 12.90
C SER A 647 4.46 -31.54 12.49
N LEU A 648 4.42 -30.52 13.34
CA LEU A 648 4.00 -29.18 12.91
C LEU A 648 4.92 -28.60 11.84
N SER A 649 6.15 -29.11 11.70
CA SER A 649 7.05 -28.79 10.58
C SER A 649 6.43 -29.07 9.21
N LYS A 650 5.47 -30.03 9.11
CA LYS A 650 4.74 -30.29 7.87
C LYS A 650 3.90 -29.06 7.44
N THR A 651 3.28 -28.39 8.38
CA THR A 651 2.40 -27.22 8.11
C THR A 651 3.17 -25.91 8.10
N THR A 652 4.15 -25.74 9.00
CA THR A 652 4.89 -24.47 9.16
C THR A 652 6.12 -24.36 8.24
N GLY A 653 6.61 -25.46 7.70
CA GLY A 653 7.74 -25.51 6.77
C GLY A 653 7.33 -26.04 5.40
N THR A 654 7.04 -27.34 5.30
CA THR A 654 6.81 -28.02 4.02
C THR A 654 5.61 -27.45 3.27
N LEU A 655 4.45 -27.29 3.92
CA LEU A 655 3.23 -26.79 3.28
C LEU A 655 3.45 -25.37 2.72
N LEU A 656 4.12 -24.48 3.47
CA LEU A 656 4.40 -23.12 3.01
C LEU A 656 5.31 -23.11 1.77
N ALA A 657 6.30 -23.99 1.71
CA ALA A 657 7.16 -24.16 0.54
C ALA A 657 6.37 -24.68 -0.67
N ILE A 658 5.48 -25.65 -0.46
CA ILE A 658 4.58 -26.18 -1.50
C ILE A 658 3.61 -25.09 -2.00
N MET A 659 2.99 -24.31 -1.10
CA MET A 659 2.13 -23.19 -1.46
C MET A 659 2.87 -22.16 -2.34
N LYS A 660 4.12 -21.84 -2.03
CA LYS A 660 4.93 -20.93 -2.82
C LYS A 660 5.26 -21.48 -4.21
N LEU A 661 5.50 -22.79 -4.32
CA LEU A 661 5.73 -23.44 -5.62
C LEU A 661 4.45 -23.49 -6.46
N TYR A 662 3.31 -23.75 -5.83
CA TYR A 662 1.99 -23.71 -6.48
C TYR A 662 1.66 -22.31 -7.00
N ASP A 663 1.87 -21.28 -6.18
CA ASP A 663 1.67 -19.87 -6.55
C ASP A 663 2.56 -19.44 -7.74
N LYS A 664 3.74 -20.03 -7.88
CA LYS A 664 4.64 -19.86 -9.02
C LYS A 664 4.28 -20.73 -10.24
N GLY A 665 3.18 -21.46 -10.21
CA GLY A 665 2.74 -22.34 -11.29
C GLY A 665 3.72 -23.49 -11.61
N ARG A 666 4.48 -23.97 -10.61
CA ARG A 666 5.47 -25.01 -10.80
C ARG A 666 4.88 -26.43 -10.84
N PHE A 667 3.66 -26.60 -10.36
CA PHE A 667 2.88 -27.84 -10.42
C PHE A 667 1.39 -27.54 -10.24
N ASN A 668 0.53 -28.53 -10.56
CA ASN A 668 -0.89 -28.52 -10.25
C ASN A 668 -1.20 -29.56 -9.17
N LEU A 669 -2.27 -29.37 -8.41
CA LEU A 669 -2.69 -30.34 -7.37
C LEU A 669 -3.00 -31.74 -7.94
N THR A 670 -3.42 -31.79 -9.20
CA THR A 670 -3.73 -33.02 -9.96
C THR A 670 -2.51 -33.71 -10.55
N ASP A 671 -1.32 -33.09 -10.50
CA ASP A 671 -0.10 -33.71 -10.99
C ASP A 671 0.25 -34.93 -10.13
N LYS A 672 0.79 -35.95 -10.76
CA LYS A 672 1.28 -37.14 -10.05
C LYS A 672 2.61 -36.80 -9.40
N ILE A 673 2.82 -37.31 -8.20
CA ILE A 673 4.09 -37.10 -7.52
C ILE A 673 5.27 -37.70 -8.32
N SER A 674 5.02 -38.73 -9.10
CA SER A 674 6.02 -39.35 -9.97
C SER A 674 6.45 -38.45 -11.13
N ASP A 675 5.68 -37.43 -11.51
CA ASP A 675 6.08 -36.45 -12.52
C ASP A 675 7.20 -35.54 -11.98
N HIS A 676 7.24 -35.33 -10.68
CA HIS A 676 8.26 -34.54 -9.97
C HIS A 676 9.36 -35.35 -9.32
N LEU A 677 9.09 -36.64 -9.04
CA LEU A 677 10.01 -37.60 -8.42
C LEU A 677 10.17 -38.86 -9.32
N PRO A 678 11.05 -38.82 -10.35
CA PRO A 678 11.14 -39.85 -11.38
C PRO A 678 11.37 -41.25 -10.88
N PHE A 679 11.99 -41.42 -9.70
CA PHE A 679 12.23 -42.74 -9.11
C PHE A 679 10.93 -43.46 -8.72
N LEU A 680 9.80 -42.74 -8.57
CA LEU A 680 8.49 -43.34 -8.28
C LEU A 680 7.80 -43.91 -9.51
N GLN A 681 8.24 -43.54 -10.72
CA GLN A 681 7.64 -44.01 -11.99
C GLN A 681 7.57 -45.55 -12.13
N ARG A 682 8.49 -46.26 -11.50
CA ARG A 682 8.58 -47.72 -11.54
C ARG A 682 8.03 -48.43 -10.28
N THR A 683 7.23 -47.70 -9.50
CA THR A 683 6.64 -48.22 -8.26
C THR A 683 5.11 -48.23 -8.35
N ASP A 684 4.47 -48.93 -7.41
CA ASP A 684 3.03 -48.92 -7.20
C ASP A 684 2.49 -47.57 -6.70
N LYS A 685 3.38 -46.59 -6.46
CA LYS A 685 3.07 -45.22 -5.96
C LYS A 685 3.05 -44.19 -7.12
N LYS A 686 3.26 -44.59 -8.36
CA LYS A 686 3.40 -43.69 -9.52
C LYS A 686 2.18 -42.82 -9.77
N ASP A 687 1.01 -43.30 -9.40
CA ASP A 687 -0.26 -42.60 -9.70
C ASP A 687 -0.78 -41.71 -8.55
N ILE A 688 -0.08 -41.66 -7.42
CA ILE A 688 -0.46 -40.77 -6.27
C ILE A 688 -0.36 -39.32 -6.69
N THR A 689 -1.42 -38.57 -6.48
CA THR A 689 -1.46 -37.12 -6.79
C THR A 689 -0.92 -36.28 -5.62
N ILE A 690 -0.45 -35.08 -5.93
CA ILE A 690 -0.03 -34.10 -4.90
C ILE A 690 -1.20 -33.79 -3.96
N GLN A 691 -2.42 -33.69 -4.49
CA GLN A 691 -3.63 -33.44 -3.69
C GLN A 691 -3.88 -34.54 -2.66
N GLU A 692 -3.76 -35.83 -3.04
CA GLU A 692 -3.94 -36.94 -2.12
C GLU A 692 -2.92 -36.93 -0.98
N ILE A 693 -1.67 -36.56 -1.28
CA ILE A 693 -0.64 -36.39 -0.23
C ILE A 693 -0.99 -35.29 0.74
N LEU A 694 -1.41 -34.11 0.21
CA LEU A 694 -1.75 -32.96 1.04
C LEU A 694 -3.00 -33.22 1.91
N TYR A 695 -3.90 -34.08 1.46
CA TYR A 695 -5.08 -34.49 2.23
C TYR A 695 -4.85 -35.71 3.14
N HIS A 696 -3.61 -36.24 3.21
CA HIS A 696 -3.30 -37.48 3.93
C HIS A 696 -4.14 -38.69 3.46
N GLN A 697 -4.47 -38.73 2.16
CA GLN A 697 -5.29 -39.78 1.53
C GLN A 697 -4.47 -40.68 0.58
N SER A 698 -3.16 -40.52 0.55
CA SER A 698 -2.26 -41.20 -0.39
C SER A 698 -2.09 -42.72 -0.15
N GLY A 699 -2.58 -43.25 0.97
CA GLY A 699 -2.36 -44.66 1.35
C GLY A 699 -0.93 -45.02 1.72
N LEU A 700 -0.04 -44.02 1.85
CA LEU A 700 1.33 -44.26 2.33
C LEU A 700 1.32 -44.65 3.82
N PRO A 701 2.24 -45.55 4.28
CA PRO A 701 2.35 -45.87 5.69
C PRO A 701 2.72 -44.63 6.49
N SER A 702 2.06 -44.45 7.64
CA SER A 702 2.24 -43.27 8.50
C SER A 702 3.61 -43.22 9.16
N TRP A 703 4.26 -44.34 9.28
CA TRP A 703 5.56 -44.48 9.94
C TRP A 703 6.29 -45.74 9.47
N ILE A 704 7.60 -45.63 9.23
CA ILE A 704 8.48 -46.71 8.90
C ILE A 704 9.61 -46.72 9.91
N PRO A 705 9.74 -47.78 10.73
CA PRO A 705 10.73 -47.86 11.81
C PRO A 705 12.11 -48.27 11.27
N PHE A 706 12.75 -47.42 10.46
CA PHE A 706 14.06 -47.69 9.86
C PHE A 706 15.13 -48.07 10.88
N TYR A 707 15.02 -47.55 12.12
CA TYR A 707 15.95 -47.89 13.18
C TYR A 707 15.92 -49.36 13.56
N GLN A 708 14.79 -50.08 13.36
CA GLN A 708 14.66 -51.49 13.66
C GLN A 708 15.53 -52.37 12.76
N GLU A 709 15.83 -51.88 11.55
CA GLU A 709 16.76 -52.58 10.65
C GLU A 709 18.23 -52.38 11.06
N ALA A 710 18.51 -51.37 11.89
CA ALA A 710 19.85 -51.05 12.38
C ALA A 710 20.12 -51.62 13.78
N ILE A 711 19.09 -52.15 14.44
CA ILE A 711 19.22 -52.81 15.74
C ILE A 711 19.36 -54.32 15.48
N ASP A 712 20.55 -54.87 15.73
CA ASP A 712 20.70 -56.30 15.82
C ASP A 712 20.03 -56.81 17.10
N LYS A 713 19.47 -58.04 17.09
CA LYS A 713 18.58 -58.55 18.15
C LYS A 713 19.15 -58.48 19.56
N ASP A 714 20.45 -58.31 19.68
CA ASP A 714 21.17 -58.30 20.96
C ASP A 714 22.10 -57.08 21.19
N SER A 715 22.25 -56.16 20.21
CA SER A 715 23.08 -54.95 20.37
C SER A 715 22.81 -53.89 19.29
N TYR A 716 23.06 -52.61 19.63
CA TYR A 716 23.09 -51.52 18.65
C TYR A 716 24.26 -51.71 17.67
N ASP A 717 24.04 -51.58 16.39
CA ASP A 717 25.11 -51.43 15.41
C ASP A 717 25.89 -50.12 15.69
N GLY A 718 27.07 -50.25 16.28
CA GLY A 718 27.92 -49.12 16.62
C GLY A 718 28.37 -48.25 15.43
N ARG A 719 28.07 -48.67 14.18
CA ARG A 719 28.30 -47.88 12.98
C ARG A 719 27.17 -46.88 12.68
N LEU A 720 25.98 -47.10 13.26
CA LEU A 720 24.81 -46.25 13.05
C LEU A 720 24.40 -45.50 14.31
N PHE A 721 24.78 -45.98 15.48
CA PHE A 721 24.43 -45.37 16.78
C PHE A 721 25.67 -45.29 17.68
N SER A 722 25.85 -44.10 18.26
CA SER A 722 26.89 -43.87 19.27
C SER A 722 26.32 -43.11 20.47
N ALA A 723 26.70 -43.53 21.68
CA ALA A 723 26.40 -42.78 22.89
C ALA A 723 27.27 -41.53 23.08
N ARG A 724 28.29 -41.38 22.22
CA ARG A 724 29.19 -40.20 22.22
C ARG A 724 29.16 -39.55 20.84
N LYS A 725 29.14 -38.23 20.83
CA LYS A 725 29.28 -37.47 19.59
C LYS A 725 30.68 -37.66 19.03
N ASP A 726 30.81 -38.26 17.86
CA ASP A 726 32.05 -38.40 17.12
C ASP A 726 31.91 -37.93 15.68
N VAL A 727 32.95 -38.10 14.84
CA VAL A 727 33.01 -37.56 13.47
C VAL A 727 32.05 -38.29 12.50
N HIS A 728 31.46 -39.42 12.91
CA HIS A 728 30.61 -40.26 12.09
C HIS A 728 29.14 -40.31 12.55
N HIS A 729 28.82 -39.74 13.73
CA HIS A 729 27.49 -39.78 14.34
C HIS A 729 26.98 -38.39 14.76
#